data_7cc826a01fdebbe6759ace563cc19af8
#
_entry.id   7cc826a01fdebbe6759ace563cc19af8
#
_cell.length_a   1.000
_cell.length_b   1.000
_cell.length_c   1.000
_cell.angle_alpha   90.00
_cell.angle_beta   90.00
_cell.angle_gamma   90.00
#
_symmetry.space_group_name_H-M   'P 1'
#
loop_
_entity.id
_entity.type
_entity.pdbx_description
1 polymer ?
#
loop_
_entity_poly.entity_id
_entity_poly.type
_entity_poly.pdbx_seq_one_letter_code
_entity_poly.pdbx_strand_id
1 'polypeptide(L)'
;MERNLDRKTLSFSKGMTNVPSDLLSEDSELSYSQNIIYRNGEMVPIQRMEPFGTVGGTILLVHKMADFENIITYDRDPGTNTYTIRCYKKSDLKTAIGTFEGDGEVKDAQAVGSTLVLATDKGLRYIRKVGEKYKDLGMDIPEPKFRPMFSVSNKALPKTVKNNIVSFVDKTDRVKFSLNSDGTINYDGSGWFYDKLKMPTDIDKYDNLQTSIKGTAAQAINIVKQNNYFIYPFFMRFAWKLYDGTYAKISNPIICYPTARRSGNFLVQDNYTGKPNYVYIQYVPYYGKLRFEANNQSIGEWDDIIKELVVFATTGVPQFNIDDDWVFREPDSVDSIRYDGITFSVYKKIGYYFKSITDSDFDDFYHVFPRNFIEPKSYKTDEEIIDELTKKSQFYKLFSMKIGSEYMDGKSYDAKYVIRDHTVENLTTQEQLPKDDYYGWTKTVTDNLYVYNNRINMLGIKRYPFRGFNLFTAVDKSSGEGFTFYTHIVSDTMDAWVKSDEISVYEGTIPGWLYYPDPHATEMIIRRTTSDLAGIRVKLSQHPMLNGAYAFVSLPTNEEISDDEAAPPVDTNACETLDSHIFTSVVNNPFVFEASGDNTVGTGKILGIVANTEAVSQGQFGQYPLLVFTDEGIYAMSVNAEGLYSSIHPISREVCNNAYSITPTDKVVYFTSEKGLMATSGGEAICVSGQLSGGKNRGLPSDFLPFKTFLENCLIAYDYKASLLRIFNKKTSYHYVYNMVDKIFSISHNYTSSKIFCRTVANNYPDNLVQFDDSSVYSLTNIPLAEDDVNDYDCVMTTRPLKLGGSTILKSLRGLKHLFDSDAGTVSVTVYGSNNGKDWVKLNSLFGKPWKYFKLEYSFKNFKASDSFAGSIIETQSRREDKIR
;
A
#
# COMPACT_ATOMS: atom_id res chain seq x y z
N MET A 1 -85.76 1.45 8.57
CA MET A 1 -84.52 0.62 8.67
C MET A 1 -83.36 1.60 8.47
N GLU A 2 -82.73 1.97 9.57
CA GLU A 2 -81.47 2.69 9.49
C GLU A 2 -80.46 1.81 8.76
N ARG A 3 -79.90 2.33 7.69
CA ARG A 3 -78.85 1.65 6.91
C ARG A 3 -77.60 1.74 7.81
N ASN A 4 -77.27 0.64 8.46
CA ASN A 4 -75.98 0.53 9.18
C ASN A 4 -74.82 0.61 8.12
N LEU A 5 -74.27 1.80 7.92
CA LEU A 5 -73.12 2.09 7.09
C LEU A 5 -71.90 2.02 8.02
N ASP A 6 -71.00 1.10 7.69
CA ASP A 6 -69.67 1.06 8.31
C ASP A 6 -68.78 2.09 7.62
N ARG A 7 -68.22 3.04 8.38
CA ARG A 7 -67.26 4.05 7.92
C ARG A 7 -65.86 3.67 8.40
N LYS A 8 -64.93 3.58 7.48
CA LYS A 8 -63.52 3.31 7.77
C LYS A 8 -62.64 4.33 7.05
N THR A 9 -61.72 4.93 7.80
CA THR A 9 -60.66 5.76 7.21
C THR A 9 -59.49 4.87 6.84
N LEU A 10 -59.06 4.92 5.58
CA LEU A 10 -57.85 4.29 5.08
C LEU A 10 -56.71 5.30 5.15
N SER A 11 -55.75 5.03 5.97
CA SER A 11 -54.44 5.68 5.93
C SER A 11 -53.43 4.65 5.37
N PHE A 12 -52.43 5.12 4.67
CA PHE A 12 -51.48 4.23 3.99
C PHE A 12 -50.15 4.15 4.72
N SER A 13 -50.21 4.17 6.03
CA SER A 13 -49.06 4.23 6.97
C SER A 13 -48.10 3.05 6.93
N LYS A 14 -48.48 1.95 6.28
CA LYS A 14 -47.62 0.77 6.09
C LYS A 14 -46.81 0.83 4.77
N GLY A 15 -47.16 1.74 3.86
CA GLY A 15 -46.51 1.85 2.57
C GLY A 15 -46.58 0.58 1.71
N MET A 16 -45.60 0.42 0.84
CA MET A 16 -45.52 -0.77 -0.02
C MET A 16 -45.10 -2.01 0.74
N THR A 17 -45.88 -3.08 0.58
CA THR A 17 -45.58 -4.39 1.17
C THR A 17 -45.96 -5.52 0.20
N ASN A 18 -45.24 -6.64 0.25
CA ASN A 18 -45.57 -7.88 -0.48
C ASN A 18 -45.68 -9.11 0.44
N VAL A 19 -45.54 -8.91 1.76
CA VAL A 19 -45.73 -9.90 2.82
C VAL A 19 -46.67 -9.32 3.87
N PRO A 20 -47.50 -10.13 4.55
CA PRO A 20 -47.81 -11.52 4.28
C PRO A 20 -48.59 -11.71 2.97
N SER A 21 -49.18 -12.86 2.74
CA SER A 21 -50.01 -13.10 1.54
C SER A 21 -51.20 -12.10 1.48
N ASP A 22 -51.70 -11.84 0.30
CA ASP A 22 -52.79 -10.87 0.08
C ASP A 22 -54.06 -11.15 0.91
N LEU A 23 -54.28 -12.42 1.30
CA LEU A 23 -55.37 -12.78 2.16
C LEU A 23 -55.17 -12.39 3.63
N LEU A 24 -53.91 -12.13 4.04
CA LEU A 24 -53.52 -11.73 5.41
C LEU A 24 -53.10 -10.28 5.51
N SER A 25 -53.00 -9.52 4.38
CA SER A 25 -52.61 -8.12 4.36
C SER A 25 -53.53 -7.22 5.19
N GLU A 26 -53.00 -6.10 5.63
CA GLU A 26 -53.81 -5.08 6.30
C GLU A 26 -54.41 -4.07 5.31
N ASP A 27 -55.50 -3.37 5.70
CA ASP A 27 -56.13 -2.38 4.82
C ASP A 27 -55.31 -1.10 4.62
N SER A 28 -54.23 -0.94 5.42
CA SER A 28 -53.27 0.22 5.34
C SER A 28 -52.06 -0.03 4.45
N GLU A 29 -52.01 -1.19 3.80
CA GLU A 29 -50.92 -1.62 2.97
C GLU A 29 -51.14 -1.31 1.48
N LEU A 30 -50.06 -0.92 0.78
CA LEU A 30 -50.04 -0.73 -0.65
C LEU A 30 -49.32 -1.90 -1.33
N SER A 31 -49.83 -2.32 -2.48
CA SER A 31 -49.13 -3.24 -3.39
C SER A 31 -48.20 -2.50 -4.34
N TYR A 32 -48.49 -1.24 -4.63
CA TYR A 32 -47.72 -0.37 -5.51
C TYR A 32 -47.87 1.08 -5.08
N SER A 33 -46.77 1.83 -5.10
CA SER A 33 -46.73 3.28 -4.88
C SER A 33 -45.63 3.86 -5.77
N GLN A 34 -46.01 4.78 -6.64
CA GLN A 34 -45.12 5.40 -7.62
C GLN A 34 -45.16 6.92 -7.50
N ASN A 35 -44.00 7.52 -7.34
CA ASN A 35 -43.79 8.98 -7.25
C ASN A 35 -44.50 9.63 -6.06
N ILE A 36 -45.02 8.85 -5.13
CA ILE A 36 -45.70 9.29 -3.91
C ILE A 36 -45.22 8.42 -2.73
N ILE A 37 -45.00 9.04 -1.60
CA ILE A 37 -44.49 8.36 -0.40
C ILE A 37 -45.21 8.87 0.86
N TYR A 38 -45.37 7.97 1.84
CA TYR A 38 -45.93 8.38 3.15
C TYR A 38 -44.89 9.12 3.97
N ARG A 39 -45.30 10.24 4.55
CA ARG A 39 -44.46 11.11 5.38
C ARG A 39 -45.31 11.84 6.41
N ASN A 40 -44.94 11.72 7.69
CA ASN A 40 -45.58 12.44 8.81
C ASN A 40 -47.12 12.33 8.86
N GLY A 41 -47.67 11.19 8.49
CA GLY A 41 -49.13 10.97 8.54
C GLY A 41 -49.88 11.07 7.20
N GLU A 42 -49.24 11.53 6.15
CA GLU A 42 -49.81 11.78 4.86
C GLU A 42 -49.02 11.25 3.69
N MET A 43 -49.64 11.04 2.56
CA MET A 43 -48.98 10.71 1.29
C MET A 43 -48.60 12.01 0.57
N VAL A 44 -47.32 12.19 0.29
CA VAL A 44 -46.77 13.37 -0.37
C VAL A 44 -46.02 12.97 -1.65
N PRO A 45 -45.90 13.86 -2.65
CA PRO A 45 -45.11 13.53 -3.83
C PRO A 45 -43.65 13.39 -3.49
N ILE A 46 -42.96 12.44 -4.14
CA ILE A 46 -41.50 12.31 -4.07
C ILE A 46 -40.91 13.46 -4.89
N GLN A 47 -40.06 14.23 -4.24
CA GLN A 47 -39.37 15.34 -4.91
C GLN A 47 -38.46 14.81 -6.02
N ARG A 48 -38.47 15.48 -7.17
CA ARG A 48 -37.58 15.14 -8.28
C ARG A 48 -36.14 15.51 -7.97
N MET A 49 -35.23 14.83 -8.67
CA MET A 49 -33.83 15.24 -8.66
C MET A 49 -33.62 16.46 -9.54
N GLU A 50 -32.75 17.37 -9.12
CA GLU A 50 -32.42 18.58 -9.88
C GLU A 50 -31.43 18.34 -10.98
N PRO A 51 -31.66 18.73 -12.22
CA PRO A 51 -30.69 18.68 -13.29
C PRO A 51 -29.46 19.51 -12.93
N PHE A 52 -28.29 18.88 -12.97
CA PHE A 52 -27.03 19.53 -12.65
C PHE A 52 -26.23 19.87 -13.91
N GLY A 53 -26.26 19.03 -14.93
CA GLY A 53 -25.60 19.20 -16.21
C GLY A 53 -25.25 17.86 -16.88
N THR A 54 -24.28 17.90 -17.77
CA THR A 54 -23.76 16.71 -18.45
C THR A 54 -22.25 16.69 -18.36
N VAL A 55 -21.64 15.51 -18.17
CA VAL A 55 -20.20 15.33 -18.13
C VAL A 55 -19.75 14.21 -19.04
N GLY A 56 -18.55 14.32 -19.62
CA GLY A 56 -17.93 13.23 -20.37
C GLY A 56 -17.35 12.18 -19.43
N GLY A 57 -17.64 10.90 -19.70
CA GLY A 57 -17.21 9.78 -18.89
C GLY A 57 -18.08 9.51 -17.67
N THR A 58 -17.66 8.56 -16.83
CA THR A 58 -18.35 8.15 -15.59
C THR A 58 -17.76 8.91 -14.41
N ILE A 59 -18.59 9.49 -13.55
CA ILE A 59 -18.14 10.16 -12.33
C ILE A 59 -17.51 9.12 -11.41
N LEU A 60 -16.26 9.38 -10.99
CA LEU A 60 -15.55 8.60 -9.96
C LEU A 60 -15.79 9.20 -8.58
N LEU A 61 -15.50 10.49 -8.43
CA LEU A 61 -15.64 11.20 -7.17
C LEU A 61 -15.81 12.70 -7.37
N VAL A 62 -16.19 13.38 -6.31
CA VAL A 62 -16.13 14.84 -6.20
C VAL A 62 -14.92 15.19 -5.33
N HIS A 63 -13.90 15.81 -5.93
CA HIS A 63 -12.72 16.30 -5.23
C HIS A 63 -13.00 17.67 -4.62
N LYS A 64 -13.13 17.71 -3.30
CA LYS A 64 -13.53 18.91 -2.57
C LYS A 64 -12.50 19.29 -1.51
N MET A 65 -12.14 20.55 -1.48
CA MET A 65 -11.42 21.23 -0.40
C MET A 65 -12.10 22.57 -0.07
N ALA A 66 -11.57 23.31 0.86
CA ALA A 66 -12.17 24.59 1.29
C ALA A 66 -12.28 25.63 0.16
N ASP A 67 -11.36 25.58 -0.80
CA ASP A 67 -11.20 26.56 -1.88
C ASP A 67 -11.69 26.08 -3.25
N PHE A 68 -12.03 24.81 -3.39
CA PHE A 68 -12.52 24.27 -4.67
C PHE A 68 -13.43 23.05 -4.50
N GLU A 69 -14.21 22.81 -5.54
CA GLU A 69 -15.02 21.60 -5.70
C GLU A 69 -15.01 21.19 -7.19
N ASN A 70 -14.46 20.03 -7.48
CA ASN A 70 -14.25 19.53 -8.84
C ASN A 70 -14.85 18.13 -9.01
N ILE A 71 -15.39 17.84 -10.17
CA ILE A 71 -15.90 16.52 -10.54
C ILE A 71 -14.83 15.79 -11.33
N ILE A 72 -14.48 14.59 -10.91
CA ILE A 72 -13.50 13.74 -11.55
C ILE A 72 -14.25 12.62 -12.28
N THR A 73 -13.98 12.47 -13.57
CA THR A 73 -14.61 11.45 -14.40
C THR A 73 -13.60 10.51 -15.02
N TYR A 74 -14.07 9.34 -15.33
CA TYR A 74 -13.33 8.24 -15.93
C TYR A 74 -14.04 7.75 -17.18
N ASP A 75 -13.26 7.48 -18.20
CA ASP A 75 -13.71 6.87 -19.45
C ASP A 75 -12.72 5.81 -19.86
N ARG A 76 -13.19 4.65 -20.31
CA ARG A 76 -12.34 3.52 -20.73
C ARG A 76 -12.63 3.17 -22.16
N ASP A 77 -11.59 3.05 -22.95
CA ASP A 77 -11.65 2.42 -24.28
C ASP A 77 -11.20 0.95 -24.17
N PRO A 78 -12.15 0.00 -24.21
CA PRO A 78 -11.79 -1.42 -24.14
C PRO A 78 -11.04 -1.91 -25.39
N GLY A 79 -11.13 -1.19 -26.54
CA GLY A 79 -10.45 -1.57 -27.77
C GLY A 79 -8.95 -1.34 -27.72
N THR A 80 -8.53 -0.24 -27.10
CA THR A 80 -7.11 0.12 -26.90
C THR A 80 -6.58 -0.26 -25.53
N ASN A 81 -7.47 -0.68 -24.60
CA ASN A 81 -7.18 -0.92 -23.19
C ASN A 81 -6.54 0.29 -22.50
N THR A 82 -7.05 1.48 -22.84
CA THR A 82 -6.63 2.76 -22.26
C THR A 82 -7.78 3.41 -21.50
N TYR A 83 -7.44 4.31 -20.59
CA TYR A 83 -8.43 5.11 -19.89
C TYR A 83 -8.08 6.58 -19.93
N THR A 84 -9.10 7.42 -19.76
CA THR A 84 -8.97 8.87 -19.68
C THR A 84 -9.64 9.39 -18.40
N ILE A 85 -8.89 10.15 -17.61
CA ILE A 85 -9.40 10.88 -16.44
C ILE A 85 -9.61 12.33 -16.87
N ARG A 86 -10.79 12.91 -16.58
CA ARG A 86 -11.05 14.32 -16.79
C ARG A 86 -11.47 14.97 -15.48
N CYS A 87 -10.96 16.16 -15.25
CA CYS A 87 -11.27 16.97 -14.08
C CYS A 87 -12.07 18.19 -14.52
N TYR A 88 -13.22 18.40 -13.94
CA TYR A 88 -14.09 19.55 -14.23
C TYR A 88 -14.30 20.40 -12.99
N LYS A 89 -14.38 21.72 -13.13
CA LYS A 89 -14.94 22.55 -12.06
C LYS A 89 -16.42 22.22 -11.90
N LYS A 90 -16.92 22.10 -10.68
CA LYS A 90 -18.34 21.85 -10.43
C LYS A 90 -19.21 22.94 -11.01
N SER A 91 -18.70 24.17 -11.11
CA SER A 91 -19.37 25.33 -11.71
C SER A 91 -19.33 25.34 -13.25
N ASP A 92 -18.46 24.56 -13.89
CA ASP A 92 -18.33 24.46 -15.35
C ASP A 92 -18.01 23.03 -15.77
N LEU A 93 -19.04 22.29 -16.16
CA LEU A 93 -18.92 20.89 -16.58
C LEU A 93 -18.55 20.74 -18.06
N LYS A 94 -18.48 21.85 -18.82
CA LYS A 94 -18.19 21.80 -20.27
C LYS A 94 -16.70 21.77 -20.56
N THR A 95 -15.88 22.42 -19.71
CA THR A 95 -14.45 22.62 -19.93
C THR A 95 -13.65 21.83 -18.89
N ALA A 96 -12.91 20.81 -19.34
CA ALA A 96 -12.02 20.09 -18.44
C ALA A 96 -10.79 20.95 -18.08
N ILE A 97 -10.48 21.06 -16.81
CA ILE A 97 -9.28 21.74 -16.26
C ILE A 97 -8.05 20.82 -16.16
N GLY A 98 -8.23 19.55 -16.48
CA GLY A 98 -7.18 18.54 -16.57
C GLY A 98 -7.69 17.31 -17.31
N THR A 99 -6.85 16.74 -18.19
CA THR A 99 -7.15 15.49 -18.91
C THR A 99 -5.90 14.63 -18.89
N PHE A 100 -6.02 13.38 -18.45
CA PHE A 100 -4.90 12.45 -18.27
C PHE A 100 -5.26 11.07 -18.82
N GLU A 101 -4.40 10.57 -19.67
CA GLU A 101 -4.54 9.24 -20.26
C GLU A 101 -3.64 8.23 -19.55
N GLY A 102 -4.03 6.98 -19.58
CA GLY A 102 -3.26 5.88 -19.03
C GLY A 102 -3.70 4.55 -19.60
N ASP A 103 -2.83 3.56 -19.45
CA ASP A 103 -3.10 2.19 -19.89
C ASP A 103 -3.74 1.37 -18.77
N GLY A 104 -4.66 0.48 -19.15
CA GLY A 104 -5.33 -0.43 -18.25
C GLY A 104 -6.70 0.05 -17.77
N GLU A 105 -7.01 -0.18 -16.52
CA GLU A 105 -8.30 0.10 -15.91
C GLU A 105 -8.15 0.81 -14.56
N VAL A 106 -8.99 1.81 -14.29
CA VAL A 106 -9.14 2.40 -12.96
C VAL A 106 -10.25 1.64 -12.23
N LYS A 107 -9.92 1.09 -11.08
CA LYS A 107 -10.85 0.33 -10.25
C LYS A 107 -11.60 1.22 -9.26
N ASP A 108 -10.87 2.15 -8.64
CA ASP A 108 -11.41 3.09 -7.66
C ASP A 108 -10.57 4.37 -7.60
N ALA A 109 -11.10 5.42 -7.00
CA ALA A 109 -10.43 6.69 -6.83
C ALA A 109 -10.83 7.38 -5.54
N GLN A 110 -9.86 7.99 -4.87
CA GLN A 110 -10.07 8.78 -3.66
C GLN A 110 -9.19 10.02 -3.67
N ALA A 111 -9.44 10.95 -2.76
CA ALA A 111 -8.65 12.17 -2.62
C ALA A 111 -8.20 12.39 -1.18
N VAL A 112 -6.90 12.72 -1.00
CA VAL A 112 -6.34 13.21 0.26
C VAL A 112 -5.74 14.58 0.03
N GLY A 113 -6.34 15.59 0.67
CA GLY A 113 -5.98 16.98 0.42
C GLY A 113 -6.07 17.32 -1.08
N SER A 114 -5.02 17.87 -1.64
CA SER A 114 -4.93 18.24 -3.07
C SER A 114 -4.59 17.08 -4.01
N THR A 115 -4.38 15.87 -3.49
CA THR A 115 -3.92 14.71 -4.27
C THR A 115 -5.05 13.72 -4.50
N LEU A 116 -5.32 13.42 -5.77
CA LEU A 116 -6.12 12.28 -6.19
C LEU A 116 -5.26 11.03 -6.23
N VAL A 117 -5.78 9.93 -5.72
CA VAL A 117 -5.18 8.62 -5.77
C VAL A 117 -6.11 7.70 -6.55
N LEU A 118 -5.61 7.15 -7.63
CA LEU A 118 -6.33 6.22 -8.49
C LEU A 118 -5.80 4.81 -8.27
N ALA A 119 -6.65 3.90 -7.88
CA ALA A 119 -6.34 2.47 -7.90
C ALA A 119 -6.48 1.95 -9.33
N THR A 120 -5.39 1.51 -9.93
CA THR A 120 -5.39 0.93 -11.27
C THR A 120 -4.97 -0.55 -11.23
N ASP A 121 -5.22 -1.28 -12.30
CA ASP A 121 -4.73 -2.66 -12.46
C ASP A 121 -3.20 -2.75 -12.55
N LYS A 122 -2.50 -1.61 -12.68
CA LYS A 122 -1.04 -1.52 -12.74
C LYS A 122 -0.39 -0.95 -11.46
N GLY A 123 -1.17 -0.47 -10.50
CA GLY A 123 -0.71 0.15 -9.26
C GLY A 123 -1.44 1.45 -8.96
N LEU A 124 -0.94 2.22 -8.01
CA LEU A 124 -1.49 3.53 -7.66
C LEU A 124 -0.97 4.61 -8.61
N ARG A 125 -1.86 5.45 -9.12
CA ARG A 125 -1.53 6.66 -9.89
C ARG A 125 -1.93 7.89 -9.10
N TYR A 126 -1.10 8.89 -9.15
CA TYR A 126 -1.27 10.11 -8.39
C TYR A 126 -1.45 11.32 -9.32
N ILE A 127 -2.50 12.09 -9.08
CA ILE A 127 -2.78 13.34 -9.79
C ILE A 127 -2.98 14.43 -8.75
N ARG A 128 -2.23 15.52 -8.82
CA ARG A 128 -2.26 16.57 -7.82
C ARG A 128 -2.84 17.86 -8.37
N LYS A 129 -3.69 18.51 -7.59
CA LYS A 129 -4.15 19.86 -7.90
C LYS A 129 -3.14 20.89 -7.42
N VAL A 130 -2.67 21.72 -8.37
CA VAL A 130 -1.72 22.81 -8.10
C VAL A 130 -2.29 24.08 -8.70
N GLY A 131 -2.64 25.07 -7.88
CA GLY A 131 -3.35 26.25 -8.34
C GLY A 131 -4.68 25.92 -9.03
N GLU A 132 -4.89 26.38 -10.26
CA GLU A 132 -6.12 26.15 -11.02
C GLU A 132 -6.11 24.84 -11.86
N LYS A 133 -4.99 24.13 -11.93
CA LYS A 133 -4.82 22.96 -12.79
C LYS A 133 -4.50 21.71 -11.99
N TYR A 134 -4.63 20.57 -12.65
CA TYR A 134 -4.13 19.29 -12.16
C TYR A 134 -2.81 18.94 -12.85
N LYS A 135 -1.95 18.28 -12.13
CA LYS A 135 -0.64 17.78 -12.51
C LYS A 135 -0.62 16.27 -12.35
N ASP A 136 -0.18 15.52 -13.36
CA ASP A 136 0.03 14.08 -13.23
C ASP A 136 1.40 13.79 -12.62
N LEU A 137 1.41 13.18 -11.46
CA LEU A 137 2.65 12.76 -10.80
C LEU A 137 3.16 11.41 -11.34
N GLY A 138 2.27 10.61 -11.94
CA GLY A 138 2.61 9.28 -12.44
C GLY A 138 2.15 8.14 -11.52
N MET A 139 2.69 6.94 -11.77
CA MET A 139 2.23 5.71 -11.13
C MET A 139 2.79 5.48 -9.73
N ASP A 140 3.93 6.04 -9.39
CA ASP A 140 4.57 5.88 -8.08
C ASP A 140 5.67 6.93 -7.91
N ILE A 141 6.17 7.08 -6.69
CA ILE A 141 7.37 7.89 -6.42
C ILE A 141 8.55 7.31 -7.22
N PRO A 142 9.28 8.13 -8.00
CA PRO A 142 10.42 7.64 -8.76
C PRO A 142 11.51 7.09 -7.85
N GLU A 143 12.14 6.00 -8.26
CA GLU A 143 13.28 5.46 -7.53
C GLU A 143 14.50 6.37 -7.66
N PRO A 144 15.28 6.58 -6.57
CA PRO A 144 16.48 7.41 -6.62
C PRO A 144 17.53 6.76 -7.54
N LYS A 145 17.91 7.43 -8.61
CA LYS A 145 19.08 7.06 -9.43
C LYS A 145 20.35 7.53 -8.77
N PHE A 146 20.64 6.96 -7.63
CA PHE A 146 21.74 7.29 -6.77
C PHE A 146 22.69 6.11 -6.66
N ARG A 147 23.97 6.35 -6.96
CA ARG A 147 25.01 5.32 -6.89
C ARG A 147 26.01 5.67 -5.81
N PRO A 148 26.00 4.98 -4.69
CA PRO A 148 27.09 5.07 -3.74
C PRO A 148 28.30 4.29 -4.26
N MET A 149 29.48 4.86 -4.09
CA MET A 149 30.76 4.26 -4.43
C MET A 149 31.67 4.31 -3.21
N PHE A 150 32.21 3.18 -2.82
CA PHE A 150 33.09 3.06 -1.69
C PHE A 150 34.45 2.52 -2.10
N SER A 151 35.50 3.31 -1.89
CA SER A 151 36.86 2.92 -2.20
C SER A 151 37.69 2.71 -0.95
N VAL A 152 38.53 1.68 -0.99
CA VAL A 152 39.47 1.36 0.08
C VAL A 152 40.86 1.72 -0.39
N SER A 153 41.59 2.50 0.39
CA SER A 153 42.91 2.99 0.03
C SER A 153 43.80 3.30 1.25
N ASN A 154 45.04 3.33 1.03
CA ASN A 154 46.04 3.87 1.97
C ASN A 154 46.88 5.01 1.37
N LYS A 155 46.60 5.41 0.12
CA LYS A 155 47.44 6.34 -0.66
C LYS A 155 47.56 7.72 -0.03
N ALA A 156 46.52 8.22 0.62
CA ALA A 156 46.51 9.54 1.27
C ALA A 156 47.16 9.59 2.65
N LEU A 157 47.57 8.45 3.21
CA LEU A 157 48.26 8.43 4.48
C LEU A 157 49.65 9.01 4.35
N PRO A 158 50.11 9.82 5.33
CA PRO A 158 51.46 10.37 5.34
C PRO A 158 52.54 9.28 5.26
N LYS A 159 53.65 9.55 4.59
CA LYS A 159 54.76 8.62 4.46
C LYS A 159 55.25 8.19 5.85
N THR A 160 55.22 9.07 6.85
CA THR A 160 55.59 8.75 8.22
C THR A 160 54.75 7.66 8.84
N VAL A 161 53.46 7.55 8.51
CA VAL A 161 52.58 6.47 8.98
C VAL A 161 52.84 5.20 8.18
N LYS A 162 52.94 5.31 6.85
CA LYS A 162 53.24 4.17 5.98
C LYS A 162 54.60 3.54 6.29
N ASN A 163 55.54 4.33 6.69
CA ASN A 163 56.92 3.94 6.94
C ASN A 163 57.20 3.72 8.41
N ASN A 164 56.17 3.67 9.26
CA ASN A 164 56.40 3.38 10.69
C ASN A 164 56.71 1.91 10.87
N ILE A 165 57.97 1.61 10.94
CA ILE A 165 58.53 0.25 10.98
C ILE A 165 58.87 -0.10 12.42
N VAL A 166 58.35 -1.19 12.93
CA VAL A 166 58.70 -1.76 14.22
C VAL A 166 59.77 -2.78 13.95
N SER A 167 61.01 -2.55 14.46
CA SER A 167 62.10 -3.50 14.34
C SER A 167 61.88 -4.68 15.25
N PHE A 168 61.88 -5.84 14.67
CA PHE A 168 61.78 -7.12 15.38
C PHE A 168 63.10 -7.89 15.24
N VAL A 169 63.77 -8.14 16.32
CA VAL A 169 65.05 -8.88 16.33
C VAL A 169 64.81 -10.27 16.87
N ASP A 170 64.61 -11.21 15.99
CA ASP A 170 64.81 -12.62 16.32
C ASP A 170 65.50 -13.34 15.16
N LYS A 171 66.48 -14.20 15.51
CA LYS A 171 67.20 -15.03 14.53
C LYS A 171 66.31 -16.22 14.23
N THR A 172 65.41 -16.07 13.27
CA THR A 172 64.69 -17.20 12.73
C THR A 172 65.52 -17.89 11.64
N ASP A 173 65.33 -19.17 11.45
CA ASP A 173 66.07 -19.94 10.45
C ASP A 173 65.89 -19.37 9.06
N ARG A 174 66.98 -19.05 8.42
CA ARG A 174 67.09 -18.37 7.14
C ARG A 174 67.39 -19.36 6.02
N VAL A 175 66.60 -19.37 4.95
CA VAL A 175 66.84 -20.25 3.81
C VAL A 175 67.04 -19.35 2.56
N LYS A 176 68.13 -19.64 1.82
CA LYS A 176 68.42 -18.96 0.55
C LYS A 176 67.65 -19.61 -0.61
N PHE A 177 67.15 -18.79 -1.50
CA PHE A 177 66.40 -19.28 -2.69
C PHE A 177 66.60 -18.38 -3.92
N SER A 178 66.29 -18.96 -5.10
CA SER A 178 66.07 -18.22 -6.36
C SER A 178 64.80 -18.73 -7.03
N LEU A 179 64.29 -18.02 -8.00
CA LEU A 179 63.19 -18.48 -8.84
C LEU A 179 63.71 -19.15 -10.07
N ASN A 180 63.12 -20.27 -10.44
CA ASN A 180 63.33 -20.92 -11.71
C ASN A 180 62.52 -20.15 -12.79
N SER A 181 62.84 -20.39 -14.05
CA SER A 181 62.17 -19.73 -15.20
C SER A 181 60.66 -20.05 -15.32
N ASP A 182 60.23 -21.09 -14.66
CA ASP A 182 58.81 -21.50 -14.57
C ASP A 182 58.09 -20.93 -13.36
N GLY A 183 58.78 -20.07 -12.57
CA GLY A 183 58.21 -19.47 -11.35
C GLY A 183 58.31 -20.36 -10.11
N THR A 184 58.85 -21.56 -10.22
CA THR A 184 59.11 -22.40 -9.01
C THR A 184 60.34 -21.90 -8.26
N ILE A 185 60.41 -22.22 -6.99
CA ILE A 185 61.47 -21.77 -6.09
C ILE A 185 62.67 -22.69 -6.17
N ASN A 186 63.84 -22.07 -6.40
CA ASN A 186 65.16 -22.73 -6.29
C ASN A 186 65.85 -22.21 -5.03
N TYR A 187 66.27 -23.12 -4.20
CA TYR A 187 66.88 -22.82 -2.88
C TYR A 187 68.31 -22.24 -2.93
N ASP A 188 68.95 -22.21 -4.06
CA ASP A 188 70.33 -21.75 -4.20
C ASP A 188 70.54 -20.36 -4.76
N GLY A 189 69.52 -19.60 -4.83
CA GLY A 189 69.56 -18.31 -5.53
C GLY A 189 69.70 -17.04 -4.65
N SER A 190 69.30 -15.90 -5.27
CA SER A 190 69.50 -14.56 -4.69
C SER A 190 68.45 -14.06 -3.70
N GLY A 191 67.46 -14.87 -3.35
CA GLY A 191 66.42 -14.55 -2.39
C GLY A 191 66.55 -15.26 -1.05
N TRP A 192 65.81 -14.83 -0.04
CA TRP A 192 65.85 -15.36 1.31
C TRP A 192 64.43 -15.64 1.86
N PHE A 193 64.25 -16.70 2.63
CA PHE A 193 63.08 -17.05 3.38
C PHE A 193 63.25 -17.06 4.87
N TYR A 194 62.17 -16.83 5.57
CA TYR A 194 62.05 -17.13 6.99
C TYR A 194 60.97 -18.16 7.19
N ASP A 195 61.27 -19.23 7.90
CA ASP A 195 60.34 -20.35 8.10
C ASP A 195 59.15 -19.92 8.99
N LYS A 196 59.42 -19.30 10.11
CA LYS A 196 58.38 -18.74 11.02
C LYS A 196 58.93 -17.52 11.78
N LEU A 197 58.10 -16.47 11.90
CA LEU A 197 58.34 -15.47 12.89
C LEU A 197 57.75 -15.93 14.23
N LYS A 198 58.59 -15.86 15.26
CA LYS A 198 58.16 -16.17 16.63
C LYS A 198 58.09 -14.90 17.43
N MET A 199 57.07 -14.80 18.30
CA MET A 199 57.03 -13.73 19.28
C MET A 199 58.27 -13.80 20.19
N PRO A 200 58.87 -12.66 20.61
CA PRO A 200 59.96 -12.65 21.54
C PRO A 200 59.60 -13.41 22.82
N THR A 201 60.52 -14.26 23.28
CA THR A 201 60.40 -14.94 24.58
C THR A 201 60.89 -14.08 25.73
N ASP A 202 61.67 -13.07 25.43
CA ASP A 202 62.18 -12.06 26.38
C ASP A 202 61.05 -11.04 26.64
N ILE A 203 60.65 -10.87 27.89
CA ILE A 203 59.50 -10.02 28.30
C ILE A 203 59.73 -8.57 27.87
N ASP A 204 60.92 -8.02 28.07
CA ASP A 204 61.21 -6.65 27.71
C ASP A 204 61.12 -6.42 26.19
N LYS A 205 61.55 -7.35 25.39
CA LYS A 205 61.42 -7.28 23.91
C LYS A 205 59.98 -7.46 23.45
N TYR A 206 59.25 -8.35 24.11
CA TYR A 206 57.84 -8.56 23.84
C TYR A 206 57.05 -7.29 24.13
N ASP A 207 57.22 -6.69 25.31
CA ASP A 207 56.52 -5.47 25.72
C ASP A 207 56.88 -4.28 24.83
N ASN A 208 58.14 -4.16 24.44
CA ASN A 208 58.59 -3.14 23.50
C ASN A 208 57.96 -3.30 22.11
N LEU A 209 57.86 -4.53 21.62
CA LEU A 209 57.18 -4.83 20.35
C LEU A 209 55.69 -4.47 20.42
N GLN A 210 55.03 -4.93 21.49
CA GLN A 210 53.59 -4.64 21.70
C GLN A 210 53.33 -3.10 21.76
N THR A 211 54.09 -2.40 22.56
CA THR A 211 53.97 -0.95 22.71
C THR A 211 54.19 -0.22 21.39
N SER A 212 55.19 -0.64 20.62
CA SER A 212 55.49 -0.01 19.33
C SER A 212 54.39 -0.28 18.29
N ILE A 213 53.86 -1.50 18.21
CA ILE A 213 52.79 -1.84 17.27
C ILE A 213 51.50 -1.11 17.64
N LYS A 214 51.10 -1.14 18.92
CA LYS A 214 49.93 -0.46 19.43
C LYS A 214 50.01 1.07 19.16
N GLY A 215 51.17 1.65 19.44
CA GLY A 215 51.42 3.07 19.18
C GLY A 215 51.31 3.45 17.70
N THR A 216 51.87 2.61 16.83
CA THR A 216 51.77 2.78 15.36
C THR A 216 50.34 2.69 14.87
N ALA A 217 49.61 1.66 15.31
CA ALA A 217 48.23 1.48 14.94
C ALA A 217 47.34 2.65 15.44
N ALA A 218 47.53 3.07 16.69
CA ALA A 218 46.82 4.23 17.26
C ALA A 218 47.08 5.51 16.48
N GLN A 219 48.34 5.79 16.15
CA GLN A 219 48.71 6.97 15.34
C GLN A 219 48.05 6.92 13.96
N ALA A 220 48.10 5.79 13.30
CA ALA A 220 47.48 5.60 11.97
C ALA A 220 46.00 5.82 12.02
N ILE A 221 45.28 5.24 12.98
CA ILE A 221 43.84 5.41 13.17
C ILE A 221 43.54 6.90 13.46
N ASN A 222 44.31 7.55 14.31
CA ASN A 222 44.08 8.97 14.61
C ASN A 222 44.21 9.86 13.36
N ILE A 223 45.21 9.60 12.50
CA ILE A 223 45.40 10.36 11.25
C ILE A 223 44.22 10.12 10.31
N VAL A 224 43.76 8.91 10.18
CA VAL A 224 42.59 8.61 9.36
C VAL A 224 41.34 9.31 9.89
N LYS A 225 41.15 9.33 11.21
CA LYS A 225 40.08 10.08 11.88
C LYS A 225 40.16 11.57 11.61
N GLN A 226 41.36 12.19 11.80
CA GLN A 226 41.55 13.62 11.54
C GLN A 226 41.27 14.06 10.10
N ASN A 227 41.46 13.14 9.16
CA ASN A 227 41.16 13.36 7.74
C ASN A 227 39.72 13.05 7.34
N ASN A 228 38.86 12.71 8.29
CA ASN A 228 37.46 12.39 8.03
C ASN A 228 37.24 11.20 7.07
N TYR A 229 38.07 10.18 7.18
CA TYR A 229 37.90 8.93 6.43
C TYR A 229 37.25 7.86 7.31
N PHE A 230 36.52 6.96 6.68
CA PHE A 230 35.90 5.82 7.37
C PHE A 230 36.94 4.76 7.71
N ILE A 231 36.85 4.23 8.93
CA ILE A 231 37.80 3.22 9.43
C ILE A 231 37.13 1.88 9.64
N TYR A 232 35.91 1.92 10.15
CA TYR A 232 35.19 0.71 10.55
C TYR A 232 34.11 0.35 9.54
N PRO A 233 33.83 -0.94 9.35
CA PRO A 233 32.70 -1.40 8.58
C PRO A 233 31.38 -0.86 9.11
N PHE A 234 30.47 -0.48 8.21
CA PHE A 234 29.14 0.02 8.55
C PHE A 234 28.15 -0.30 7.44
N PHE A 235 26.86 -0.26 7.76
CA PHE A 235 25.80 -0.27 6.77
C PHE A 235 25.37 1.14 6.41
N MET A 236 25.03 1.32 5.16
CA MET A 236 24.48 2.54 4.61
C MET A 236 23.13 2.26 3.96
N ARG A 237 22.21 3.22 4.06
CA ARG A 237 20.95 3.27 3.32
C ARG A 237 20.72 4.68 2.80
N PHE A 238 19.87 4.86 1.81
CA PHE A 238 19.45 6.16 1.34
C PHE A 238 17.94 6.16 1.08
N ALA A 239 17.31 7.34 1.13
CA ALA A 239 15.89 7.52 0.97
C ALA A 239 15.54 8.91 0.47
N TRP A 240 14.38 9.06 -0.16
CA TRP A 240 13.78 10.36 -0.35
C TRP A 240 13.17 10.88 0.96
N LYS A 241 13.42 12.14 1.29
CA LYS A 241 12.69 12.87 2.33
C LYS A 241 11.60 13.69 1.66
N LEU A 242 10.35 13.49 2.06
CA LEU A 242 9.18 14.13 1.49
C LEU A 242 8.86 15.47 2.19
N TYR A 243 7.87 16.18 1.67
CA TYR A 243 7.44 17.50 2.13
C TYR A 243 7.02 17.57 3.61
N ASP A 244 6.53 16.47 4.15
CA ASP A 244 6.06 16.32 5.54
C ASP A 244 7.15 15.78 6.48
N GLY A 245 8.33 15.49 5.95
CA GLY A 245 9.46 14.93 6.69
C GLY A 245 9.51 13.41 6.74
N THR A 246 8.52 12.70 6.17
CA THR A 246 8.55 11.23 6.04
C THR A 246 9.55 10.78 4.99
N TYR A 247 9.90 9.50 5.04
CA TYR A 247 10.83 8.89 4.10
C TYR A 247 10.14 7.91 3.17
N ALA A 248 10.54 7.93 1.91
CA ALA A 248 10.04 7.03 0.87
C ALA A 248 11.19 6.42 0.05
N LYS A 249 10.94 5.27 -0.56
CA LYS A 249 11.93 4.56 -1.38
C LYS A 249 13.25 4.33 -0.64
N ILE A 250 13.15 3.80 0.57
CA ILE A 250 14.30 3.48 1.40
C ILE A 250 15.04 2.30 0.78
N SER A 251 16.35 2.49 0.52
CA SER A 251 17.18 1.46 -0.11
C SER A 251 17.44 0.28 0.82
N ASN A 252 17.83 -0.86 0.27
CA ASN A 252 18.39 -1.95 1.02
C ASN A 252 19.64 -1.51 1.79
N PRO A 253 20.00 -2.14 2.91
CA PRO A 253 21.28 -1.90 3.59
C PRO A 253 22.43 -2.33 2.68
N ILE A 254 23.39 -1.44 2.50
CA ILE A 254 24.59 -1.64 1.68
C ILE A 254 25.78 -1.66 2.61
N ILE A 255 26.60 -2.71 2.53
CA ILE A 255 27.79 -2.80 3.34
C ILE A 255 28.91 -1.91 2.78
N CYS A 256 29.53 -1.11 3.67
CA CYS A 256 30.72 -0.34 3.41
C CYS A 256 31.84 -0.90 4.28
N TYR A 257 32.83 -1.50 3.66
CA TYR A 257 33.91 -2.18 4.36
C TYR A 257 35.26 -1.50 4.08
N PRO A 258 35.76 -0.63 5.01
CA PRO A 258 36.95 0.20 4.80
C PRO A 258 38.25 -0.60 4.73
N THR A 259 38.29 -1.77 5.31
CA THR A 259 39.50 -2.59 5.33
C THR A 259 39.31 -3.84 4.46
N ALA A 260 40.26 -4.09 3.58
CA ALA A 260 40.32 -5.40 2.92
C ALA A 260 40.68 -6.44 3.98
N ARG A 261 40.02 -7.56 3.93
CA ARG A 261 40.01 -8.76 4.77
C ARG A 261 40.93 -8.83 5.99
N ARG A 262 42.03 -8.06 6.10
CA ARG A 262 42.97 -8.00 7.25
C ARG A 262 43.66 -6.65 7.29
N SER A 263 43.66 -6.05 8.42
CA SER A 263 44.12 -4.66 8.66
C SER A 263 45.65 -4.50 8.78
N GLY A 264 46.42 -5.44 8.38
CA GLY A 264 47.86 -5.32 8.47
C GLY A 264 48.57 -5.82 7.22
N ASN A 265 49.27 -4.96 6.55
CA ASN A 265 50.29 -5.38 5.62
C ASN A 265 51.59 -5.50 6.39
N PHE A 266 52.30 -6.60 6.20
CA PHE A 266 53.62 -6.70 6.75
C PHE A 266 54.61 -6.33 5.68
N LEU A 267 55.56 -5.53 6.11
CA LEU A 267 56.82 -5.41 5.45
C LEU A 267 57.86 -6.01 6.36
N VAL A 268 58.51 -7.09 5.92
CA VAL A 268 59.66 -7.63 6.60
C VAL A 268 60.86 -7.26 5.77
N GLN A 269 61.77 -6.46 6.33
CA GLN A 269 63.01 -6.07 5.69
C GLN A 269 64.20 -6.76 6.33
N ASP A 270 65.06 -7.32 5.50
CA ASP A 270 66.35 -7.77 5.90
C ASP A 270 67.40 -6.69 5.56
N ASN A 271 68.16 -6.30 6.55
CA ASN A 271 69.21 -5.30 6.33
C ASN A 271 70.44 -6.05 5.83
N TYR A 272 70.77 -5.92 4.58
CA TYR A 272 71.78 -6.70 3.83
C TYR A 272 73.20 -6.25 4.13
N THR A 273 73.61 -6.14 5.38
CA THR A 273 74.98 -5.72 5.77
C THR A 273 75.82 -6.81 6.42
N GLY A 274 75.47 -8.09 6.26
CA GLY A 274 76.25 -9.23 6.76
C GLY A 274 76.23 -9.45 8.27
N LYS A 275 75.37 -8.75 9.00
CA LYS A 275 75.17 -8.88 10.47
C LYS A 275 73.75 -9.29 10.81
N PRO A 276 73.50 -9.72 12.07
CA PRO A 276 72.21 -10.32 12.43
C PRO A 276 71.06 -9.49 11.93
N ASN A 277 70.19 -10.12 11.21
CA ASN A 277 69.18 -9.53 10.41
C ASN A 277 68.07 -9.01 11.27
N TYR A 278 67.62 -7.80 10.93
CA TYR A 278 66.44 -7.21 11.56
C TYR A 278 65.26 -7.46 10.67
N VAL A 279 64.20 -7.99 11.23
CA VAL A 279 62.88 -8.09 10.61
C VAL A 279 62.06 -6.91 11.06
N TYR A 280 61.58 -6.13 10.13
CA TYR A 280 60.75 -4.94 10.37
C TYR A 280 59.30 -5.26 10.04
N ILE A 281 58.39 -4.97 10.95
CA ILE A 281 56.97 -5.14 10.75
C ILE A 281 56.37 -3.78 10.63
N GLN A 282 55.67 -3.60 9.54
CA GLN A 282 54.94 -2.34 9.29
C GLN A 282 53.44 -2.60 9.35
N TYR A 283 52.74 -1.81 10.14
CA TYR A 283 51.31 -1.77 10.16
C TYR A 283 50.81 -0.63 9.29
N VAL A 284 50.08 -0.94 8.23
CA VAL A 284 49.50 0.06 7.32
C VAL A 284 47.97 -0.10 7.33
N PRO A 285 47.27 0.84 7.96
CA PRO A 285 45.83 0.82 7.97
C PRO A 285 45.30 1.24 6.58
N TYR A 286 44.18 0.67 6.23
CA TYR A 286 43.36 1.11 5.12
C TYR A 286 42.24 1.99 5.65
N TYR A 287 41.79 2.93 4.83
CA TYR A 287 40.64 3.77 5.11
C TYR A 287 39.63 3.70 3.96
N GLY A 288 38.38 3.90 4.27
CA GLY A 288 37.30 3.97 3.29
C GLY A 288 36.98 5.43 2.93
N LYS A 289 36.71 5.65 1.68
CA LYS A 289 36.23 6.89 1.14
C LYS A 289 34.92 6.64 0.42
N LEU A 290 33.86 7.31 0.88
CA LEU A 290 32.55 7.23 0.30
C LEU A 290 32.36 8.39 -0.67
N ARG A 291 31.95 8.07 -1.87
CA ARG A 291 31.51 9.03 -2.88
C ARG A 291 30.08 8.71 -3.28
N PHE A 292 29.40 9.72 -3.79
CA PHE A 292 28.08 9.59 -4.34
C PHE A 292 28.09 10.09 -5.77
N GLU A 293 27.47 9.33 -6.64
CA GLU A 293 27.17 9.72 -8.01
C GLU A 293 25.66 9.87 -8.14
N ALA A 294 25.22 11.10 -8.36
CA ALA A 294 23.85 11.41 -8.70
C ALA A 294 23.75 11.44 -10.24
N ASN A 295 23.09 10.46 -10.80
CA ASN A 295 22.86 10.44 -12.24
C ASN A 295 21.73 11.41 -12.59
N ASN A 296 21.93 12.27 -13.59
CA ASN A 296 20.93 13.23 -14.08
C ASN A 296 19.55 12.60 -14.18
N GLN A 297 18.83 12.64 -13.08
CA GLN A 297 17.49 12.10 -12.98
C GLN A 297 16.51 13.24 -12.81
N SER A 298 15.65 13.40 -13.79
CA SER A 298 14.44 14.19 -13.57
C SER A 298 13.53 13.44 -12.61
N ILE A 299 13.12 14.10 -11.54
CA ILE A 299 12.04 13.64 -10.67
C ILE A 299 10.67 14.03 -11.24
N GLY A 300 10.63 14.65 -12.42
CA GLY A 300 9.40 15.04 -13.12
C GLY A 300 8.57 16.01 -12.28
N GLU A 301 7.30 15.72 -12.18
CA GLU A 301 6.31 16.52 -11.46
C GLU A 301 6.31 16.32 -9.93
N TRP A 302 7.29 15.54 -9.40
CA TRP A 302 7.43 15.23 -7.96
C TRP A 302 8.23 16.27 -7.17
N ASP A 303 8.69 17.37 -7.79
CA ASP A 303 9.52 18.41 -7.17
C ASP A 303 8.86 19.08 -5.94
N ASP A 304 7.54 19.17 -5.92
CA ASP A 304 6.77 19.65 -4.75
C ASP A 304 6.70 18.65 -3.61
N ILE A 305 6.86 17.37 -3.89
CA ILE A 305 6.71 16.26 -2.95
C ILE A 305 8.07 15.85 -2.39
N ILE A 306 9.05 15.60 -3.25
CA ILE A 306 10.41 15.17 -2.87
C ILE A 306 11.25 16.41 -2.56
N LYS A 307 11.83 16.47 -1.35
CA LYS A 307 12.63 17.63 -0.91
C LYS A 307 14.11 17.36 -0.85
N GLU A 308 14.51 16.20 -0.34
CA GLU A 308 15.90 15.83 -0.14
C GLU A 308 16.14 14.36 -0.45
N LEU A 309 17.35 14.05 -0.92
CA LEU A 309 17.91 12.72 -0.81
C LEU A 309 18.71 12.65 0.48
N VAL A 310 18.40 11.72 1.34
CA VAL A 310 19.10 11.55 2.63
C VAL A 310 19.81 10.22 2.65
N VAL A 311 21.05 10.23 3.11
CA VAL A 311 21.88 9.04 3.29
C VAL A 311 22.06 8.79 4.77
N PHE A 312 21.86 7.56 5.18
CA PHE A 312 21.97 7.10 6.55
C PHE A 312 23.07 6.06 6.70
N ALA A 313 23.66 5.99 7.87
CA ALA A 313 24.67 4.99 8.22
C ALA A 313 24.43 4.44 9.61
N THR A 314 24.80 3.19 9.82
CA THR A 314 24.92 2.64 11.17
C THR A 314 26.23 3.09 11.82
N THR A 315 26.34 2.94 13.12
CA THR A 315 27.64 3.02 13.79
C THR A 315 28.56 1.91 13.28
N GLY A 316 29.82 2.24 13.06
CA GLY A 316 30.80 1.26 12.60
C GLY A 316 31.07 0.17 13.64
N VAL A 317 31.54 -0.97 13.19
CA VAL A 317 31.97 -2.09 14.03
C VAL A 317 33.50 -2.13 14.04
N PRO A 318 34.16 -1.90 15.18
CA PRO A 318 35.58 -2.06 15.27
C PRO A 318 36.00 -3.49 15.01
N GLN A 319 37.00 -3.68 14.15
CA GLN A 319 37.50 -5.02 13.80
C GLN A 319 38.33 -5.65 14.91
N PHE A 320 38.94 -4.83 15.76
CA PHE A 320 39.72 -5.29 16.89
C PHE A 320 39.77 -4.18 17.97
N ASN A 321 40.20 -4.60 19.18
CA ASN A 321 40.57 -3.66 20.23
C ASN A 321 42.06 -3.34 20.08
N ILE A 322 42.37 -2.03 19.96
CA ILE A 322 43.74 -1.54 19.73
C ILE A 322 44.67 -1.82 20.93
N ASP A 323 44.09 -1.90 22.12
CA ASP A 323 44.84 -2.11 23.37
C ASP A 323 45.20 -3.61 23.62
N ASP A 324 44.61 -4.51 22.82
CA ASP A 324 44.89 -5.91 22.90
C ASP A 324 46.29 -6.27 22.40
N ASP A 325 46.84 -7.37 22.90
CA ASP A 325 48.11 -7.90 22.44
C ASP A 325 48.03 -8.39 21.00
N TRP A 326 49.09 -8.10 20.28
CA TRP A 326 49.28 -8.57 18.94
C TRP A 326 49.98 -9.91 18.91
N VAL A 327 49.49 -10.85 18.12
CA VAL A 327 49.97 -12.22 18.06
C VAL A 327 50.22 -12.60 16.60
N PHE A 328 51.17 -13.54 16.39
CA PHE A 328 51.36 -14.15 15.07
C PHE A 328 50.35 -15.27 14.88
N ARG A 329 49.62 -15.19 13.78
CA ARG A 329 48.71 -16.25 13.33
C ARG A 329 49.15 -16.84 12.01
N GLU A 330 48.99 -18.16 11.87
CA GLU A 330 49.17 -18.83 10.58
C GLU A 330 47.95 -18.65 9.71
N PRO A 331 48.12 -18.30 8.41
CA PRO A 331 47.01 -18.24 7.49
C PRO A 331 46.43 -19.64 7.27
N ASP A 332 45.11 -19.75 7.17
CA ASP A 332 44.41 -21.03 7.11
C ASP A 332 44.71 -21.86 5.84
N SER A 333 45.00 -21.22 4.70
CA SER A 333 45.58 -21.86 3.51
C SER A 333 46.02 -20.79 2.49
N VAL A 334 47.24 -20.93 1.95
CA VAL A 334 47.63 -20.18 0.75
C VAL A 334 48.33 -21.18 -0.18
N ASP A 335 47.70 -21.61 -1.23
CA ASP A 335 48.27 -22.54 -2.21
C ASP A 335 49.02 -21.83 -3.33
N SER A 336 48.73 -20.55 -3.61
CA SER A 336 49.49 -19.74 -4.55
C SER A 336 49.43 -18.28 -4.21
N ILE A 337 50.51 -17.57 -4.47
CA ILE A 337 50.65 -16.13 -4.28
C ILE A 337 51.06 -15.50 -5.61
N ARG A 338 50.31 -14.53 -6.10
CA ARG A 338 50.68 -13.75 -7.27
C ARG A 338 51.36 -12.46 -6.87
N TYR A 339 52.58 -12.25 -7.31
CA TYR A 339 53.35 -11.06 -7.08
C TYR A 339 54.00 -10.57 -8.39
N ASP A 340 53.87 -9.29 -8.70
CA ASP A 340 54.44 -8.65 -9.90
C ASP A 340 54.16 -9.43 -11.21
N GLY A 341 52.93 -9.96 -11.34
CA GLY A 341 52.51 -10.76 -12.49
C GLY A 341 53.01 -12.22 -12.48
N ILE A 342 53.78 -12.62 -11.48
CA ILE A 342 54.29 -13.98 -11.32
C ILE A 342 53.52 -14.71 -10.26
N THR A 343 53.05 -15.92 -10.55
CA THR A 343 52.37 -16.79 -9.59
C THR A 343 53.40 -17.68 -8.93
N PHE A 344 53.46 -17.63 -7.62
CA PHE A 344 54.35 -18.49 -6.81
C PHE A 344 53.52 -19.57 -6.17
N SER A 345 53.92 -20.84 -6.36
CA SER A 345 53.40 -21.94 -5.57
C SER A 345 54.10 -21.94 -4.22
N VAL A 346 53.36 -21.70 -3.15
CA VAL A 346 53.92 -21.68 -1.78
C VAL A 346 53.67 -23.04 -1.15
N TYR A 347 54.72 -23.79 -1.01
CA TYR A 347 54.68 -25.04 -0.24
C TYR A 347 54.46 -24.75 1.24
N LYS A 348 53.59 -25.47 1.89
CA LYS A 348 53.16 -25.35 3.31
C LYS A 348 54.28 -25.22 4.36
N LYS A 349 55.53 -25.33 3.96
CA LYS A 349 56.70 -25.31 4.85
C LYS A 349 57.52 -24.01 4.80
N ILE A 350 57.19 -23.03 3.93
CA ILE A 350 58.03 -21.87 3.71
C ILE A 350 57.37 -20.63 4.28
N GLY A 351 58.03 -19.92 5.21
CA GLY A 351 57.45 -18.88 5.97
C GLY A 351 57.22 -17.54 5.28
N TYR A 352 58.29 -16.92 4.79
CA TYR A 352 58.22 -15.59 4.16
C TYR A 352 59.17 -15.51 2.99
N TYR A 353 58.70 -14.87 1.92
CA TYR A 353 59.47 -14.52 0.76
C TYR A 353 59.69 -13.03 0.64
N PHE A 354 60.91 -12.58 0.29
CA PHE A 354 61.13 -11.18 -0.07
C PHE A 354 62.11 -11.08 -1.22
N LYS A 355 61.86 -10.07 -2.06
CA LYS A 355 62.71 -9.72 -3.19
C LYS A 355 63.80 -8.76 -2.72
N SER A 356 65.00 -8.85 -3.30
CA SER A 356 66.14 -7.99 -2.97
C SER A 356 65.83 -6.54 -3.33
N ILE A 357 66.17 -5.61 -2.47
CA ILE A 357 66.05 -4.16 -2.68
C ILE A 357 67.20 -3.70 -3.50
N THR A 358 66.91 -2.97 -4.54
CA THR A 358 67.90 -2.23 -5.30
C THR A 358 67.69 -0.73 -5.29
N ASP A 359 66.65 -0.19 -4.70
CA ASP A 359 66.35 1.23 -4.71
C ASP A 359 65.87 1.79 -3.37
N SER A 360 66.17 3.09 -3.16
CA SER A 360 66.02 3.84 -1.94
C SER A 360 64.60 4.32 -1.65
N ASP A 361 63.63 3.98 -2.48
CA ASP A 361 62.20 4.36 -2.30
C ASP A 361 61.44 3.31 -1.53
N PHE A 362 60.91 3.70 -0.40
CA PHE A 362 60.16 2.84 0.53
C PHE A 362 58.86 2.32 -0.07
N ASP A 363 58.42 2.81 -1.21
CA ASP A 363 57.25 2.28 -1.89
C ASP A 363 57.53 0.98 -2.66
N ASP A 364 58.84 0.65 -2.90
CA ASP A 364 59.27 -0.58 -3.58
C ASP A 364 59.75 -1.68 -2.60
N PHE A 365 59.56 -1.45 -1.32
CA PHE A 365 59.97 -2.42 -0.30
C PHE A 365 59.13 -3.71 -0.32
N TYR A 366 59.86 -4.78 -0.39
CA TYR A 366 59.59 -6.17 -0.13
C TYR A 366 58.16 -6.48 0.30
N HIS A 367 57.36 -6.96 -0.61
CA HIS A 367 56.16 -7.68 -0.23
C HIS A 367 56.61 -9.01 0.36
N VAL A 368 56.46 -9.15 1.68
CA VAL A 368 56.62 -10.43 2.33
C VAL A 368 55.25 -11.09 2.37
N PHE A 369 55.19 -12.27 1.82
CA PHE A 369 53.99 -13.09 1.92
C PHE A 369 54.16 -14.01 3.12
N PRO A 370 53.66 -13.63 4.30
CA PRO A 370 53.92 -14.37 5.51
C PRO A 370 53.07 -15.65 5.55
N ARG A 371 53.67 -16.71 5.91
CA ARG A 371 52.98 -17.91 6.41
C ARG A 371 52.22 -17.60 7.68
N ASN A 372 52.76 -16.68 8.53
CA ASN A 372 52.02 -16.12 9.65
C ASN A 372 51.96 -14.60 9.47
N PHE A 373 50.90 -14.04 9.97
CA PHE A 373 50.73 -12.60 10.05
C PHE A 373 50.53 -12.18 11.50
N ILE A 374 50.81 -10.92 11.80
CA ILE A 374 50.58 -10.36 13.11
C ILE A 374 49.23 -9.59 13.10
N GLU A 375 48.42 -9.88 14.08
CA GLU A 375 47.13 -9.24 14.26
C GLU A 375 46.81 -9.09 15.75
N PRO A 376 45.93 -8.16 16.14
CA PRO A 376 45.42 -8.12 17.50
C PRO A 376 44.75 -9.42 17.87
N LYS A 377 44.91 -9.84 19.12
CA LYS A 377 44.30 -11.07 19.64
C LYS A 377 42.78 -11.06 19.51
N SER A 378 42.16 -9.89 19.61
CA SER A 378 40.71 -9.65 19.47
C SER A 378 40.26 -9.42 18.04
N TYR A 379 41.11 -9.71 17.06
CA TYR A 379 40.72 -9.49 15.65
C TYR A 379 39.53 -10.39 15.27
N LYS A 380 38.47 -9.75 14.85
CA LYS A 380 37.22 -10.42 14.45
C LYS A 380 37.30 -10.90 13.01
N THR A 381 36.73 -12.06 12.76
CA THR A 381 36.52 -12.58 11.40
C THR A 381 35.53 -11.70 10.64
N ASP A 382 35.51 -11.80 9.32
CA ASP A 382 34.52 -11.09 8.50
C ASP A 382 33.09 -11.50 8.87
N GLU A 383 32.88 -12.78 9.20
CA GLU A 383 31.59 -13.28 9.66
C GLU A 383 31.14 -12.65 10.99
N GLU A 384 32.06 -12.56 11.97
CA GLU A 384 31.75 -11.92 13.26
C GLU A 384 31.41 -10.44 13.11
N ILE A 385 32.12 -9.73 12.21
CA ILE A 385 31.84 -8.32 11.93
C ILE A 385 30.48 -8.15 11.26
N ILE A 386 30.15 -8.99 10.29
CA ILE A 386 28.86 -8.97 9.61
C ILE A 386 27.73 -9.34 10.58
N ASP A 387 27.94 -10.32 11.44
CA ASP A 387 26.97 -10.69 12.47
C ASP A 387 26.68 -9.53 13.44
N GLU A 388 27.73 -8.81 13.89
CA GLU A 388 27.54 -7.62 14.70
C GLU A 388 26.83 -6.47 13.95
N LEU A 389 27.17 -6.26 12.68
CA LEU A 389 26.51 -5.24 11.86
C LEU A 389 25.03 -5.60 11.64
N THR A 390 24.74 -6.87 11.41
CA THR A 390 23.38 -7.37 11.19
C THR A 390 22.47 -7.12 12.40
N LYS A 391 23.04 -7.10 13.59
CA LYS A 391 22.30 -6.77 14.83
C LYS A 391 22.04 -5.27 15.02
N LYS A 392 22.60 -4.39 14.17
CA LYS A 392 22.36 -2.95 14.24
C LYS A 392 21.09 -2.60 13.45
N SER A 393 20.16 -1.99 14.14
CA SER A 393 18.86 -1.56 13.53
C SER A 393 18.78 -0.05 13.34
N GLN A 394 19.65 0.71 13.99
CA GLN A 394 19.58 2.17 13.99
C GLN A 394 20.48 2.75 12.92
N PHE A 395 19.87 3.48 12.01
CA PHE A 395 20.53 4.22 10.96
C PHE A 395 20.41 5.71 11.26
N TYR A 396 21.55 6.42 11.26
CA TYR A 396 21.63 7.84 11.56
C TYR A 396 21.96 8.62 10.29
N LYS A 397 21.42 9.82 10.18
CA LYS A 397 21.67 10.69 9.04
C LYS A 397 23.16 10.98 8.91
N LEU A 398 23.72 10.53 7.80
CA LEU A 398 25.10 10.77 7.43
C LEU A 398 25.25 12.04 6.58
N PHE A 399 24.36 12.20 5.60
CA PHE A 399 24.44 13.21 4.58
C PHE A 399 23.06 13.46 3.97
N SER A 400 22.82 14.70 3.50
CA SER A 400 21.63 14.99 2.68
C SER A 400 21.96 15.93 1.54
N MET A 401 21.24 15.74 0.42
CA MET A 401 21.28 16.61 -0.75
C MET A 401 19.87 17.13 -1.01
N LYS A 402 19.72 18.45 -1.11
CA LYS A 402 18.47 19.05 -1.55
C LYS A 402 18.24 18.76 -3.02
N ILE A 403 16.97 18.53 -3.37
CA ILE A 403 16.59 18.40 -4.76
C ILE A 403 16.75 19.75 -5.46
N GLY A 404 17.40 19.71 -6.61
CA GLY A 404 17.74 20.88 -7.40
C GLY A 404 19.04 20.68 -8.16
N SER A 405 19.81 21.75 -8.35
CA SER A 405 21.03 21.76 -9.14
C SER A 405 22.10 20.76 -8.65
N GLU A 406 22.22 20.58 -7.33
CA GLU A 406 23.23 19.68 -6.77
C GLU A 406 22.98 18.21 -7.11
N TYR A 407 21.75 17.76 -6.98
CA TYR A 407 21.38 16.38 -7.30
C TYR A 407 21.35 16.11 -8.82
N MET A 408 20.89 17.10 -9.57
CA MET A 408 20.64 16.98 -11.02
C MET A 408 21.92 17.08 -11.88
N ASP A 409 23.03 17.51 -11.30
CA ASP A 409 24.26 17.82 -12.05
C ASP A 409 25.10 16.61 -12.46
N GLY A 410 24.75 15.40 -12.04
CA GLY A 410 25.54 14.19 -12.31
C GLY A 410 26.92 14.20 -11.65
N LYS A 411 27.12 15.03 -10.63
CA LYS A 411 28.39 15.17 -9.91
C LYS A 411 28.64 14.05 -8.94
N SER A 412 29.90 13.75 -8.74
CA SER A 412 30.37 12.85 -7.71
C SER A 412 30.64 13.61 -6.42
N TYR A 413 30.07 13.17 -5.31
CA TYR A 413 30.23 13.81 -4.01
C TYR A 413 31.08 12.97 -3.07
N ASP A 414 31.90 13.64 -2.26
CA ASP A 414 32.76 13.04 -1.26
C ASP A 414 32.15 13.22 0.14
N ALA A 415 31.66 12.13 0.71
CA ALA A 415 30.96 12.15 2.00
C ALA A 415 31.87 12.35 3.22
N LYS A 416 33.20 12.42 3.03
CA LYS A 416 34.13 12.63 4.15
C LYS A 416 33.88 13.88 4.98
N TYR A 417 33.24 14.89 4.38
CA TYR A 417 32.91 16.14 5.06
C TYR A 417 31.69 16.06 5.96
N VAL A 418 30.93 15.03 5.86
CA VAL A 418 29.66 14.89 6.59
C VAL A 418 29.91 14.48 8.03
N ILE A 419 30.89 13.62 8.24
CA ILE A 419 31.34 13.21 9.58
C ILE A 419 32.64 13.97 9.88
N ARG A 420 32.55 15.08 10.58
CA ARG A 420 33.72 15.88 10.92
C ARG A 420 34.55 15.25 12.02
N ASP A 421 33.88 14.70 13.00
CA ASP A 421 34.50 14.03 14.14
C ASP A 421 34.09 12.57 14.11
N HIS A 422 34.99 11.69 13.95
CA HIS A 422 34.77 10.25 13.78
C HIS A 422 34.32 9.54 15.05
N THR A 423 33.75 10.28 16.00
CA THR A 423 33.18 9.68 17.17
C THR A 423 31.79 9.08 16.81
N VAL A 424 31.60 7.86 17.23
CA VAL A 424 30.30 7.19 17.18
C VAL A 424 29.22 8.09 17.81
N GLU A 425 29.60 8.88 18.80
CA GLU A 425 28.74 9.82 19.52
C GLU A 425 28.13 10.89 18.60
N ASN A 426 28.91 11.44 17.68
CA ASN A 426 28.41 12.49 16.78
C ASN A 426 27.41 11.94 15.75
N LEU A 427 27.62 10.72 15.27
CA LEU A 427 26.66 10.08 14.37
C LEU A 427 25.35 9.79 15.12
N THR A 428 25.42 9.30 16.36
CA THR A 428 24.25 8.97 17.16
C THR A 428 23.42 10.16 17.62
N THR A 429 23.97 11.38 17.52
CA THR A 429 23.22 12.62 17.78
C THR A 429 22.45 13.13 16.56
N GLN A 430 22.65 12.54 15.41
CA GLN A 430 21.95 12.93 14.17
C GLN A 430 20.53 12.35 14.11
N GLU A 431 19.75 12.89 13.18
CA GLU A 431 18.41 12.38 12.86
C GLU A 431 18.45 10.88 12.55
N GLN A 432 17.58 10.11 13.17
CA GLN A 432 17.48 8.69 12.92
C GLN A 432 16.50 8.42 11.79
N LEU A 433 16.81 7.43 10.97
CA LEU A 433 15.81 6.82 10.12
C LEU A 433 14.77 6.14 11.03
N PRO A 434 13.46 6.45 10.90
CA PRO A 434 12.44 5.75 11.64
C PRO A 434 12.57 4.24 11.47
N LYS A 435 12.12 3.47 12.45
CA LYS A 435 12.12 2.01 12.36
C LYS A 435 11.38 1.61 11.09
N ASP A 436 12.09 0.96 10.22
CA ASP A 436 11.63 0.66 8.89
C ASP A 436 11.10 -0.76 8.83
N ASP A 437 9.80 -0.84 8.78
CA ASP A 437 9.08 -2.05 8.43
C ASP A 437 8.67 -2.03 6.92
N TYR A 438 9.50 -1.40 6.09
CA TYR A 438 9.25 -1.27 4.68
C TYR A 438 9.32 -2.61 3.96
N TYR A 439 8.22 -2.98 3.36
CA TYR A 439 8.20 -4.09 2.41
C TYR A 439 8.73 -3.57 1.07
N GLY A 440 9.86 -4.07 0.63
CA GLY A 440 10.51 -3.66 -0.62
C GLY A 440 9.80 -4.14 -1.89
N TRP A 441 8.49 -4.04 -1.91
CA TRP A 441 7.66 -4.48 -3.03
C TRP A 441 7.78 -3.52 -4.22
N THR A 442 7.90 -4.08 -5.41
CA THR A 442 8.05 -3.29 -6.64
C THR A 442 6.83 -2.46 -6.91
N LYS A 443 5.65 -3.03 -6.72
CA LYS A 443 4.37 -2.35 -6.85
C LYS A 443 3.30 -2.97 -5.98
N THR A 444 2.33 -2.17 -5.62
CA THR A 444 1.12 -2.61 -4.94
C THR A 444 -0.08 -2.26 -5.82
N VAL A 445 -0.97 -3.23 -6.02
CA VAL A 445 -2.25 -3.06 -6.70
C VAL A 445 -3.35 -3.26 -5.69
N THR A 446 -4.37 -2.42 -5.73
CA THR A 446 -5.52 -2.50 -4.83
C THR A 446 -6.83 -2.44 -5.61
N ASP A 447 -7.86 -3.09 -5.11
CA ASP A 447 -9.17 -3.09 -5.74
C ASP A 447 -10.02 -1.90 -5.31
N ASN A 448 -9.89 -1.44 -4.06
CA ASN A 448 -10.67 -0.34 -3.51
C ASN A 448 -9.83 0.57 -2.60
N LEU A 449 -10.23 1.82 -2.54
CA LEU A 449 -9.64 2.86 -1.71
C LEU A 449 -10.71 3.46 -0.79
N TYR A 450 -10.33 3.85 0.41
CA TYR A 450 -11.21 4.60 1.30
C TYR A 450 -10.41 5.63 2.11
N VAL A 451 -10.90 6.86 2.16
CA VAL A 451 -10.27 7.93 2.94
C VAL A 451 -10.91 8.05 4.32
N TYR A 452 -10.09 7.93 5.35
CA TYR A 452 -10.50 8.16 6.72
C TYR A 452 -9.41 8.91 7.49
N ASN A 453 -9.79 9.97 8.22
CA ASN A 453 -8.85 10.81 8.98
C ASN A 453 -7.63 11.28 8.17
N ASN A 454 -7.87 11.72 6.92
CA ASN A 454 -6.84 12.15 5.97
C ASN A 454 -5.77 11.07 5.69
N ARG A 455 -6.14 9.80 5.77
CA ARG A 455 -5.33 8.64 5.40
C ARG A 455 -6.04 7.85 4.32
N ILE A 456 -5.30 7.32 3.38
CA ILE A 456 -5.80 6.33 2.41
C ILE A 456 -5.73 4.94 3.03
N ASN A 457 -6.81 4.20 2.88
CA ASN A 457 -6.87 2.77 3.20
C ASN A 457 -7.03 2.00 1.88
N MET A 458 -6.15 1.06 1.63
CA MET A 458 -6.18 0.14 0.50
C MET A 458 -6.80 -1.20 0.90
N LEU A 459 -7.62 -1.78 0.02
CA LEU A 459 -8.32 -3.03 0.20
C LEU A 459 -8.19 -3.92 -1.05
N GLY A 460 -8.22 -5.24 -0.86
CA GLY A 460 -8.05 -6.17 -1.98
C GLY A 460 -6.66 -6.01 -2.59
N ILE A 461 -5.64 -6.23 -1.76
CA ILE A 461 -4.27 -5.84 -2.03
C ILE A 461 -3.52 -7.00 -2.68
N LYS A 462 -2.77 -6.68 -3.75
CA LYS A 462 -1.76 -7.54 -4.35
C LYS A 462 -0.41 -6.84 -4.29
N ARG A 463 0.57 -7.48 -3.64
CA ARG A 463 1.94 -7.01 -3.57
C ARG A 463 2.85 -7.81 -4.47
N TYR A 464 3.68 -7.14 -5.24
CA TYR A 464 4.65 -7.74 -6.14
C TYR A 464 6.05 -7.68 -5.53
N PRO A 465 6.85 -8.75 -5.66
CA PRO A 465 8.18 -8.83 -5.08
C PRO A 465 9.12 -7.73 -5.58
N PHE A 466 10.06 -7.39 -4.74
CA PHE A 466 11.10 -6.41 -5.02
C PHE A 466 12.02 -6.87 -6.15
N ARG A 467 12.39 -5.94 -7.03
CA ARG A 467 13.30 -6.19 -8.16
C ARG A 467 14.38 -5.12 -8.34
N GLY A 468 14.33 -4.05 -7.55
CA GLY A 468 15.20 -2.89 -7.69
C GLY A 468 16.53 -3.00 -6.93
N PHE A 469 17.16 -1.95 -6.62
CA PHE A 469 18.41 -1.66 -5.90
C PHE A 469 19.52 -2.73 -5.88
N ASN A 470 20.79 -2.27 -5.91
CA ASN A 470 21.94 -3.14 -5.71
C ASN A 470 21.90 -3.77 -4.31
N LEU A 471 22.04 -5.10 -4.25
CA LEU A 471 21.91 -5.89 -3.03
C LEU A 471 23.24 -6.11 -2.30
N PHE A 472 24.39 -5.72 -2.88
CA PHE A 472 25.68 -6.12 -2.35
C PHE A 472 26.41 -5.00 -1.61
N THR A 473 27.30 -4.32 -2.28
CA THR A 473 28.22 -3.35 -1.69
C THR A 473 28.34 -2.09 -2.50
N ALA A 474 28.71 -1.02 -1.84
CA ALA A 474 29.14 0.21 -2.50
C ALA A 474 30.63 0.11 -2.83
N VAL A 475 30.99 -0.17 -4.08
CA VAL A 475 32.39 -0.31 -4.52
C VAL A 475 32.72 0.70 -5.62
N ASP A 476 33.89 1.36 -5.48
CA ASP A 476 34.39 2.34 -6.45
C ASP A 476 35.16 1.61 -7.57
N LYS A 477 34.44 1.02 -8.52
CA LYS A 477 35.02 0.50 -9.76
C LYS A 477 34.18 0.90 -10.95
N SER A 478 34.86 1.18 -12.05
CA SER A 478 34.23 1.60 -13.30
C SER A 478 33.68 0.45 -14.15
N SER A 479 34.08 -0.79 -13.86
CA SER A 479 33.61 -1.98 -14.55
C SER A 479 33.25 -3.07 -13.53
N GLY A 480 32.01 -3.47 -13.52
CA GLY A 480 31.52 -4.63 -12.76
C GLY A 480 30.92 -5.64 -13.73
N GLU A 481 30.84 -6.89 -13.30
CA GLU A 481 30.11 -7.91 -14.02
C GLU A 481 28.62 -7.79 -13.72
N GLY A 482 27.78 -8.03 -14.72
CA GLY A 482 26.34 -8.10 -14.55
C GLY A 482 25.94 -9.45 -13.97
N PHE A 483 25.05 -9.42 -12.98
CA PHE A 483 24.48 -10.59 -12.36
C PHE A 483 22.97 -10.52 -12.42
N THR A 484 22.34 -11.67 -12.53
CA THR A 484 20.90 -11.84 -12.38
C THR A 484 20.66 -12.68 -11.14
N PHE A 485 19.73 -12.22 -10.32
CA PHE A 485 19.33 -12.87 -9.08
C PHE A 485 17.96 -13.50 -9.23
N TYR A 486 17.86 -14.75 -8.86
CA TYR A 486 16.61 -15.49 -8.77
C TYR A 486 16.35 -15.76 -7.31
N THR A 487 15.28 -15.18 -6.75
CA THR A 487 14.93 -15.32 -5.33
C THR A 487 13.70 -16.19 -5.18
N HIS A 488 13.77 -17.21 -4.33
CA HIS A 488 12.65 -18.05 -3.98
C HIS A 488 11.93 -17.47 -2.76
N ILE A 489 10.66 -17.15 -2.92
CA ILE A 489 9.82 -16.56 -1.88
C ILE A 489 8.71 -17.56 -1.55
N VAL A 490 8.60 -17.90 -0.27
CA VAL A 490 7.59 -18.84 0.23
C VAL A 490 6.83 -18.20 1.37
N SER A 491 5.61 -17.76 1.08
CA SER A 491 4.65 -17.23 2.06
C SER A 491 3.34 -18.03 2.02
N ASP A 492 2.38 -17.69 2.86
CA ASP A 492 1.06 -18.37 2.90
C ASP A 492 0.29 -18.25 1.58
N THR A 493 0.56 -17.23 0.77
CA THR A 493 -0.15 -16.94 -0.47
C THR A 493 0.73 -16.96 -1.72
N MET A 494 2.05 -17.18 -1.57
CA MET A 494 2.97 -17.18 -2.69
C MET A 494 4.09 -18.21 -2.47
N ASP A 495 4.32 -19.08 -3.45
CA ASP A 495 5.47 -19.99 -3.57
C ASP A 495 6.00 -19.86 -5.00
N ALA A 496 7.01 -18.99 -5.18
CA ALA A 496 7.47 -18.65 -6.51
C ALA A 496 8.93 -18.17 -6.56
N TRP A 497 9.57 -18.43 -7.69
CA TRP A 497 10.84 -17.83 -8.05
C TRP A 497 10.61 -16.51 -8.78
N VAL A 498 11.24 -15.46 -8.32
CA VAL A 498 11.22 -14.14 -8.95
C VAL A 498 12.61 -13.77 -9.45
N LYS A 499 12.66 -13.12 -10.61
CA LYS A 499 13.89 -12.68 -11.23
C LYS A 499 14.09 -11.19 -10.99
N SER A 500 15.28 -10.78 -10.55
CA SER A 500 15.66 -9.36 -10.50
C SER A 500 15.99 -8.83 -11.88
N ASP A 501 16.02 -7.50 -12.01
CA ASP A 501 16.71 -6.83 -13.10
C ASP A 501 18.22 -7.13 -13.01
N GLU A 502 18.95 -6.89 -14.11
CA GLU A 502 20.39 -7.05 -14.12
C GLU A 502 21.06 -6.07 -13.14
N ILE A 503 21.86 -6.59 -12.24
CA ILE A 503 22.56 -5.81 -11.23
C ILE A 503 24.07 -5.99 -11.44
N SER A 504 24.80 -4.89 -11.60
CA SER A 504 26.26 -4.92 -11.68
C SER A 504 26.87 -5.06 -10.29
N VAL A 505 27.67 -6.11 -10.10
CA VAL A 505 28.38 -6.40 -8.86
C VAL A 505 29.88 -6.47 -9.15
N TYR A 506 30.67 -5.98 -8.21
CA TYR A 506 32.12 -6.02 -8.31
C TYR A 506 32.68 -7.22 -7.54
N GLU A 507 33.43 -8.07 -8.25
CA GLU A 507 34.16 -9.16 -7.64
C GLU A 507 35.31 -8.69 -6.77
N GLY A 508 35.57 -9.39 -5.70
CA GLY A 508 36.81 -9.44 -4.98
C GLY A 508 36.83 -8.70 -3.66
N THR A 509 37.80 -8.45 -3.03
CA THR A 509 38.35 -7.87 -1.80
C THR A 509 37.41 -7.37 -0.71
N ILE A 510 36.12 -7.15 -0.96
CA ILE A 510 35.12 -6.70 0.02
C ILE A 510 34.10 -7.83 0.26
N PRO A 511 33.76 -8.11 1.52
CA PRO A 511 32.78 -9.14 1.85
C PRO A 511 31.44 -8.91 1.16
N GLY A 512 30.92 -9.94 0.56
CA GLY A 512 29.61 -9.91 -0.10
C GLY A 512 28.48 -9.94 0.92
N TRP A 513 27.59 -8.97 0.85
CA TRP A 513 26.38 -8.91 1.66
C TRP A 513 25.16 -8.97 0.74
N LEU A 514 24.32 -9.98 0.95
CA LEU A 514 23.05 -10.14 0.27
C LEU A 514 21.93 -9.75 1.23
N TYR A 515 21.05 -8.89 0.81
CA TYR A 515 19.82 -8.60 1.54
C TYR A 515 18.65 -8.53 0.57
N TYR A 516 17.60 -9.23 0.91
CA TYR A 516 16.33 -9.18 0.17
C TYR A 516 15.24 -8.65 1.11
N PRO A 517 14.50 -7.59 0.73
CA PRO A 517 13.55 -6.90 1.63
C PRO A 517 12.21 -7.65 1.74
N ASP A 518 12.28 -8.95 1.94
CA ASP A 518 11.15 -9.82 2.23
C ASP A 518 11.61 -10.95 3.16
N PRO A 519 11.02 -11.07 4.35
CA PRO A 519 11.40 -12.10 5.32
C PRO A 519 11.05 -13.53 4.86
N HIS A 520 10.17 -13.68 3.85
CA HIS A 520 9.78 -14.96 3.29
C HIS A 520 10.72 -15.47 2.18
N ALA A 521 11.75 -14.70 1.82
CA ALA A 521 12.79 -15.16 0.92
C ALA A 521 13.66 -16.24 1.58
N THR A 522 13.73 -17.41 0.97
CA THR A 522 14.36 -18.62 1.55
C THR A 522 15.70 -18.93 0.95
N GLU A 523 15.85 -18.71 -0.33
CA GLU A 523 17.09 -18.97 -1.07
C GLU A 523 17.20 -18.08 -2.30
N MET A 524 18.42 -17.97 -2.82
CA MET A 524 18.72 -17.18 -4.01
C MET A 524 19.69 -17.93 -4.92
N ILE A 525 19.45 -17.88 -6.23
CA ILE A 525 20.41 -18.33 -7.24
C ILE A 525 20.97 -17.08 -7.92
N ILE A 526 22.30 -16.97 -7.97
CA ILE A 526 23.02 -15.84 -8.54
C ILE A 526 23.69 -16.33 -9.82
N ARG A 527 23.41 -15.71 -10.95
CA ARG A 527 24.01 -16.06 -12.26
C ARG A 527 24.65 -14.84 -12.90
N ARG A 528 25.79 -15.06 -13.57
CA ARG A 528 26.40 -14.01 -14.41
C ARG A 528 25.60 -13.82 -15.71
N THR A 529 25.48 -12.56 -16.15
CA THR A 529 24.78 -12.26 -17.41
C THR A 529 25.65 -12.42 -18.66
N THR A 530 26.99 -12.38 -18.50
CA THR A 530 27.97 -12.37 -19.61
C THR A 530 28.58 -13.72 -19.94
N SER A 531 28.34 -14.75 -19.14
CA SER A 531 28.88 -16.09 -19.39
C SER A 531 27.84 -17.16 -19.10
N ASP A 532 27.87 -18.23 -19.89
CA ASP A 532 27.07 -19.44 -19.63
C ASP A 532 27.54 -20.20 -18.39
N LEU A 533 28.54 -19.67 -17.68
CA LEU A 533 29.13 -20.30 -16.53
C LEU A 533 28.28 -20.07 -15.27
N ALA A 534 28.01 -21.16 -14.67
CA ALA A 534 27.62 -21.49 -13.31
C ALA A 534 26.90 -20.42 -12.48
N GLY A 535 25.68 -20.75 -12.07
CA GLY A 535 24.99 -20.12 -10.96
C GLY A 535 25.42 -20.69 -9.61
N ILE A 536 25.41 -19.87 -8.58
CA ILE A 536 25.58 -20.34 -7.19
C ILE A 536 24.24 -20.23 -6.46
N ARG A 537 23.94 -21.24 -5.64
CA ARG A 537 22.76 -21.24 -4.78
C ARG A 537 23.15 -20.81 -3.37
N VAL A 538 22.43 -19.87 -2.81
CA VAL A 538 22.67 -19.31 -1.49
C VAL A 538 21.39 -19.42 -0.67
N LYS A 539 21.48 -19.98 0.52
CA LYS A 539 20.38 -19.97 1.50
C LYS A 539 20.32 -18.61 2.19
N LEU A 540 19.12 -18.06 2.29
CA LEU A 540 18.85 -16.84 3.02
C LEU A 540 18.32 -17.15 4.41
N SER A 541 18.69 -16.32 5.38
CA SER A 541 18.20 -16.36 6.75
C SER A 541 17.41 -15.08 7.02
N GLN A 542 16.36 -15.17 7.83
CA GLN A 542 15.60 -13.99 8.24
C GLN A 542 16.50 -13.01 8.99
N HIS A 543 16.45 -11.74 8.61
CA HIS A 543 17.23 -10.70 9.27
C HIS A 543 16.67 -10.43 10.68
N PRO A 544 17.52 -10.40 11.71
CA PRO A 544 17.05 -10.31 13.10
C PRO A 544 16.42 -8.96 13.45
N MET A 545 16.75 -7.90 12.72
CA MET A 545 16.37 -6.53 13.07
C MET A 545 15.59 -5.79 11.97
N LEU A 546 15.69 -6.23 10.73
CA LEU A 546 15.01 -5.64 9.58
C LEU A 546 14.03 -6.64 8.99
N ASN A 547 12.99 -6.14 8.35
CA ASN A 547 11.98 -6.97 7.71
C ASN A 547 12.46 -7.48 6.35
N GLY A 548 13.32 -8.48 6.37
CA GLY A 548 13.93 -9.06 5.18
C GLY A 548 14.73 -10.32 5.48
N ALA A 549 15.34 -10.88 4.45
CA ALA A 549 16.23 -12.02 4.53
C ALA A 549 17.64 -11.64 4.06
N TYR A 550 18.66 -12.32 4.56
CA TYR A 550 20.04 -12.02 4.22
C TYR A 550 20.90 -13.26 4.13
N ALA A 551 22.03 -13.11 3.45
CA ALA A 551 23.16 -14.01 3.52
C ALA A 551 24.46 -13.24 3.40
N PHE A 552 25.53 -13.83 3.92
CA PHE A 552 26.88 -13.41 3.65
C PHE A 552 27.53 -14.39 2.66
N VAL A 553 28.03 -13.89 1.53
CA VAL A 553 28.54 -14.70 0.44
C VAL A 553 29.89 -14.19 0.00
N SER A 554 30.87 -15.07 -0.14
CA SER A 554 32.06 -14.80 -0.93
C SER A 554 31.72 -15.13 -2.38
N LEU A 555 31.64 -14.13 -3.24
CA LEU A 555 31.47 -14.38 -4.68
C LEU A 555 32.73 -15.06 -5.20
N PRO A 556 32.59 -16.26 -5.81
CA PRO A 556 33.75 -17.00 -6.29
C PRO A 556 34.46 -16.24 -7.41
N THR A 557 35.78 -16.32 -7.42
CA THR A 557 36.59 -15.94 -8.57
C THR A 557 36.38 -16.90 -9.72
N ASN A 558 36.75 -16.52 -10.95
CA ASN A 558 36.48 -17.29 -12.17
C ASN A 558 36.91 -18.76 -12.17
N GLU A 559 37.65 -19.21 -11.20
CA GLU A 559 38.28 -20.55 -11.18
C GLU A 559 37.60 -21.55 -10.22
N GLU A 560 36.63 -21.13 -9.41
CA GLU A 560 36.10 -21.94 -8.31
C GLU A 560 34.63 -22.36 -8.41
N ILE A 561 33.94 -22.04 -9.52
CA ILE A 561 32.54 -22.44 -9.65
C ILE A 561 32.47 -23.88 -10.19
N SER A 562 32.31 -24.83 -9.29
CA SER A 562 32.17 -26.25 -9.61
C SER A 562 30.72 -26.70 -9.86
N ASP A 563 29.72 -25.94 -9.42
CA ASP A 563 28.31 -26.32 -9.50
C ASP A 563 27.53 -25.35 -10.39
N ASP A 564 26.97 -25.89 -11.46
CA ASP A 564 26.19 -25.14 -12.44
C ASP A 564 24.70 -25.17 -12.04
N GLU A 565 24.29 -24.21 -11.24
CA GLU A 565 22.88 -24.02 -10.90
C GLU A 565 22.14 -23.41 -12.10
N ALA A 566 21.24 -24.20 -12.68
CA ALA A 566 20.39 -23.74 -13.77
C ALA A 566 19.42 -22.63 -13.30
N ALA A 567 19.04 -21.75 -14.23
CA ALA A 567 18.01 -20.77 -13.95
C ALA A 567 16.68 -21.49 -13.60
N PRO A 568 16.05 -21.18 -12.48
CA PRO A 568 14.78 -21.77 -12.10
C PRO A 568 13.64 -21.23 -13.00
N PRO A 569 12.49 -21.93 -13.07
CA PRO A 569 11.32 -21.40 -13.73
C PRO A 569 10.82 -20.18 -12.98
N VAL A 570 10.68 -19.05 -13.67
CA VAL A 570 10.30 -17.76 -13.08
C VAL A 570 8.82 -17.51 -13.32
N ASP A 571 8.08 -17.16 -12.28
CA ASP A 571 6.75 -16.59 -12.40
C ASP A 571 6.83 -15.07 -12.47
N THR A 572 6.58 -14.50 -13.65
CA THR A 572 6.58 -13.05 -13.87
C THR A 572 5.38 -12.34 -13.23
N ASN A 573 4.32 -13.10 -12.92
CA ASN A 573 3.09 -12.60 -12.30
C ASN A 573 3.01 -12.91 -10.81
N ALA A 574 4.08 -13.47 -10.23
CA ALA A 574 4.13 -13.77 -8.81
C ALA A 574 3.77 -12.52 -7.98
N CYS A 575 2.75 -12.67 -7.17
CA CYS A 575 2.30 -11.63 -6.24
C CYS A 575 1.69 -12.26 -4.99
N GLU A 576 1.85 -11.59 -3.88
CA GLU A 576 1.16 -11.94 -2.64
C GLU A 576 -0.23 -11.31 -2.62
N THR A 577 -1.25 -12.11 -2.35
CA THR A 577 -2.64 -11.64 -2.25
C THR A 577 -3.04 -11.48 -0.79
N LEU A 578 -3.42 -10.28 -0.41
CA LEU A 578 -3.73 -9.87 0.96
C LEU A 578 -5.18 -9.38 1.06
N ASP A 579 -6.12 -10.31 0.83
CA ASP A 579 -7.55 -10.01 0.76
C ASP A 579 -8.16 -9.60 2.11
N SER A 580 -7.56 -10.03 3.23
CA SER A 580 -7.99 -9.70 4.60
C SER A 580 -7.23 -8.52 5.23
N HIS A 581 -6.38 -7.84 4.48
CA HIS A 581 -5.54 -6.76 4.98
C HIS A 581 -6.08 -5.38 4.58
N ILE A 582 -5.83 -4.41 5.44
CA ILE A 582 -6.02 -2.99 5.19
C ILE A 582 -4.66 -2.31 5.32
N PHE A 583 -4.18 -1.68 4.26
CA PHE A 583 -2.99 -0.83 4.31
C PHE A 583 -3.39 0.62 4.42
N THR A 584 -2.95 1.24 5.50
CA THR A 584 -3.27 2.63 5.82
C THR A 584 -2.06 3.54 5.61
N SER A 585 -2.23 4.61 4.84
CA SER A 585 -1.16 5.58 4.60
C SER A 585 -0.85 6.43 5.84
N VAL A 586 0.29 7.11 5.82
CA VAL A 586 0.59 8.19 6.77
C VAL A 586 -0.45 9.30 6.66
N VAL A 587 -0.71 10.01 7.76
CA VAL A 587 -1.70 11.10 7.80
C VAL A 587 -1.28 12.24 6.86
N ASN A 588 -2.21 12.74 6.06
CA ASN A 588 -1.98 13.76 5.02
C ASN A 588 -0.92 13.39 3.96
N ASN A 589 -0.50 12.13 3.90
CA ASN A 589 0.49 11.65 2.96
C ASN A 589 0.01 10.35 2.30
N PRO A 590 -0.55 10.43 1.10
CA PRO A 590 -1.03 9.25 0.39
C PRO A 590 0.06 8.44 -0.31
N PHE A 591 1.33 8.84 -0.17
CA PHE A 591 2.46 8.25 -0.90
C PHE A 591 3.22 7.22 -0.07
N VAL A 592 3.06 7.23 1.27
CA VAL A 592 3.83 6.39 2.19
C VAL A 592 2.88 5.51 3.00
N PHE A 593 3.13 4.21 2.97
CA PHE A 593 2.42 3.19 3.72
C PHE A 593 3.43 2.47 4.60
N GLU A 594 3.32 2.69 5.91
CA GLU A 594 4.17 2.04 6.91
C GLU A 594 3.59 0.68 7.31
N ALA A 595 4.44 -0.25 7.75
CA ALA A 595 3.96 -1.55 8.23
C ALA A 595 3.07 -1.44 9.47
N SER A 596 3.24 -0.38 10.26
CA SER A 596 2.32 -0.06 11.38
C SER A 596 0.89 0.21 10.91
N GLY A 597 0.70 0.53 9.63
CA GLY A 597 -0.59 0.72 8.97
C GLY A 597 -1.17 -0.56 8.35
N ASP A 598 -0.47 -1.68 8.42
CA ASP A 598 -0.96 -2.98 7.95
C ASP A 598 -1.78 -3.66 9.05
N ASN A 599 -3.07 -3.85 8.79
CA ASN A 599 -4.00 -4.43 9.74
C ASN A 599 -4.77 -5.58 9.10
N THR A 600 -4.77 -6.74 9.73
CA THR A 600 -5.53 -7.91 9.30
C THR A 600 -6.90 -7.92 9.96
N VAL A 601 -7.96 -8.12 9.17
CA VAL A 601 -9.35 -8.15 9.64
C VAL A 601 -9.97 -9.51 9.30
N GLY A 602 -10.14 -10.34 10.31
CA GLY A 602 -10.66 -11.70 10.10
C GLY A 602 -9.78 -12.55 9.20
N THR A 603 -10.37 -13.51 8.54
CA THR A 603 -9.71 -14.40 7.55
C THR A 603 -10.31 -14.28 6.15
N GLY A 604 -11.47 -13.63 6.06
CA GLY A 604 -12.21 -13.47 4.81
C GLY A 604 -11.80 -12.27 3.99
N LYS A 605 -12.29 -12.23 2.77
CA LYS A 605 -12.05 -11.12 1.84
C LYS A 605 -12.79 -9.86 2.29
N ILE A 606 -12.10 -8.74 2.36
CA ILE A 606 -12.70 -7.44 2.63
C ILE A 606 -13.41 -6.94 1.37
N LEU A 607 -14.69 -6.60 1.50
CA LEU A 607 -15.54 -6.09 0.43
C LEU A 607 -15.61 -4.57 0.42
N GLY A 608 -15.49 -3.94 1.57
CA GLY A 608 -15.50 -2.48 1.71
C GLY A 608 -15.37 -2.05 3.16
N ILE A 609 -15.03 -0.78 3.33
CA ILE A 609 -14.98 -0.15 4.65
C ILE A 609 -15.72 1.17 4.62
N VAL A 610 -16.25 1.58 5.77
CA VAL A 610 -16.98 2.83 5.91
C VAL A 610 -16.90 3.33 7.34
N ALA A 611 -16.81 4.64 7.52
CA ALA A 611 -16.86 5.24 8.84
C ALA A 611 -18.33 5.38 9.32
N ASN A 612 -18.56 5.09 10.59
CA ASN A 612 -19.80 5.40 11.28
C ASN A 612 -19.58 6.56 12.26
N THR A 613 -20.53 7.50 12.33
CA THR A 613 -20.49 8.64 13.25
C THR A 613 -20.96 8.30 14.67
N GLU A 614 -21.48 7.10 14.89
CA GLU A 614 -21.93 6.64 16.21
C GLU A 614 -20.85 5.75 16.86
N ALA A 615 -20.45 6.10 18.08
CA ALA A 615 -19.46 5.34 18.82
C ALA A 615 -20.00 3.96 19.21
N VAL A 616 -19.20 2.91 19.05
CA VAL A 616 -19.58 1.52 19.40
C VAL A 616 -19.62 1.29 20.92
N SER A 617 -18.89 2.10 21.70
CA SER A 617 -18.87 1.98 23.17
C SER A 617 -18.87 3.33 23.87
N GLN A 618 -19.43 3.37 25.09
CA GLN A 618 -19.32 4.53 25.98
C GLN A 618 -17.84 4.77 26.34
N GLY A 619 -17.30 5.91 25.97
CA GLY A 619 -15.91 6.29 26.25
C GLY A 619 -15.06 6.58 25.02
N GLN A 620 -15.54 6.29 23.81
CA GLN A 620 -14.87 6.64 22.56
C GLN A 620 -15.26 8.05 22.08
N PHE A 621 -15.07 9.05 22.92
CA PHE A 621 -15.39 10.43 22.55
C PHE A 621 -14.46 10.92 21.40
N GLY A 622 -15.06 11.30 20.27
CA GLY A 622 -14.36 11.89 19.12
C GLY A 622 -13.65 10.89 18.20
N GLN A 623 -13.77 9.60 18.47
CA GLN A 623 -13.25 8.55 17.60
C GLN A 623 -14.41 7.71 17.08
N TYR A 624 -14.59 7.74 15.76
CA TYR A 624 -15.62 6.97 15.09
C TYR A 624 -15.06 5.64 14.63
N PRO A 625 -15.75 4.51 14.88
CA PRO A 625 -15.28 3.22 14.38
C PRO A 625 -15.40 3.15 12.87
N LEU A 626 -14.47 2.45 12.24
CA LEU A 626 -14.62 1.95 10.90
C LEU A 626 -15.38 0.63 10.93
N LEU A 627 -16.38 0.51 10.09
CA LEU A 627 -17.05 -0.76 9.83
C LEU A 627 -16.43 -1.41 8.62
N VAL A 628 -15.93 -2.62 8.79
CA VAL A 628 -15.30 -3.42 7.75
C VAL A 628 -16.24 -4.54 7.36
N PHE A 629 -16.63 -4.55 6.09
CA PHE A 629 -17.50 -5.56 5.51
C PHE A 629 -16.65 -6.63 4.85
N THR A 630 -16.81 -7.87 5.28
CA THR A 630 -16.09 -9.03 4.74
C THR A 630 -17.08 -10.08 4.24
N ASP A 631 -16.60 -11.10 3.55
CA ASP A 631 -17.40 -12.26 3.16
C ASP A 631 -17.71 -13.23 4.33
N GLU A 632 -17.20 -12.92 5.54
CA GLU A 632 -17.51 -13.63 6.77
C GLU A 632 -18.49 -12.87 7.67
N GLY A 633 -18.68 -11.58 7.45
CA GLY A 633 -19.51 -10.69 8.27
C GLY A 633 -18.97 -9.28 8.38
N ILE A 634 -19.39 -8.57 9.43
CA ILE A 634 -19.05 -7.17 9.66
C ILE A 634 -18.22 -7.05 10.94
N TYR A 635 -17.12 -6.32 10.83
CA TYR A 635 -16.22 -5.99 11.94
C TYR A 635 -16.24 -4.49 12.20
N ALA A 636 -16.03 -4.10 13.45
CA ALA A 636 -15.77 -2.73 13.84
C ALA A 636 -14.30 -2.58 14.24
N MET A 637 -13.64 -1.56 13.69
CA MET A 637 -12.27 -1.18 14.06
C MET A 637 -12.30 0.12 14.83
N SER A 638 -11.68 0.14 16.00
CA SER A 638 -11.47 1.37 16.76
C SER A 638 -10.13 1.99 16.44
N VAL A 639 -10.06 3.30 16.54
CA VAL A 639 -8.88 4.11 16.23
C VAL A 639 -8.32 4.67 17.52
N ASN A 640 -6.99 4.57 17.72
CA ASN A 640 -6.32 5.15 18.87
C ASN A 640 -6.09 6.66 18.70
N ALA A 641 -5.49 7.32 19.70
CA ALA A 641 -5.21 8.75 19.68
C ALA A 641 -4.25 9.18 18.55
N GLU A 642 -3.44 8.25 18.03
CA GLU A 642 -2.51 8.47 16.93
C GLU A 642 -3.15 8.29 15.55
N GLY A 643 -4.44 7.87 15.51
CA GLY A 643 -5.18 7.61 14.28
C GLY A 643 -4.87 6.26 13.64
N LEU A 644 -4.22 5.34 14.38
CA LEU A 644 -3.97 3.97 13.96
C LEU A 644 -5.05 3.04 14.53
N TYR A 645 -5.28 1.92 13.86
CA TYR A 645 -6.27 0.93 14.31
C TYR A 645 -5.73 0.16 15.52
N SER A 646 -6.54 0.08 16.57
CA SER A 646 -6.12 -0.48 17.85
C SER A 646 -6.87 -1.73 18.27
N SER A 647 -8.09 -1.91 17.80
CA SER A 647 -8.87 -3.10 18.11
C SER A 647 -9.88 -3.42 17.02
N ILE A 648 -10.11 -4.71 16.80
CA ILE A 648 -11.00 -5.25 15.78
C ILE A 648 -12.00 -6.17 16.47
N HIS A 649 -13.28 -5.89 16.30
CA HIS A 649 -14.36 -6.65 16.92
C HIS A 649 -15.38 -7.10 15.88
N PRO A 650 -15.72 -8.39 15.80
CA PRO A 650 -16.85 -8.84 14.99
C PRO A 650 -18.16 -8.33 15.60
N ILE A 651 -19.02 -7.73 14.78
CA ILE A 651 -20.31 -7.18 15.22
C ILE A 651 -21.51 -7.89 14.62
N SER A 652 -21.38 -8.49 13.44
CA SER A 652 -22.44 -9.21 12.77
C SER A 652 -21.90 -10.27 11.83
N ARG A 653 -22.63 -11.36 11.65
CA ARG A 653 -22.36 -12.40 10.64
C ARG A 653 -23.10 -12.16 9.32
N GLU A 654 -23.77 -11.02 9.18
CA GLU A 654 -24.44 -10.68 7.93
C GLU A 654 -23.42 -10.29 6.88
N VAL A 655 -23.50 -10.93 5.73
CA VAL A 655 -22.57 -10.70 4.62
C VAL A 655 -23.17 -9.73 3.62
N CYS A 656 -22.40 -8.73 3.22
CA CYS A 656 -22.76 -7.83 2.13
C CYS A 656 -22.60 -8.54 0.78
N ASN A 657 -23.64 -8.58 -0.05
CA ASN A 657 -23.62 -9.21 -1.37
C ASN A 657 -23.32 -8.24 -2.52
N ASN A 658 -23.25 -6.93 -2.25
CA ASN A 658 -22.94 -5.89 -3.23
C ASN A 658 -22.17 -4.74 -2.55
N ALA A 659 -20.85 -4.71 -2.72
CA ALA A 659 -19.99 -3.69 -2.12
C ALA A 659 -20.39 -2.26 -2.47
N TYR A 660 -20.94 -2.02 -3.66
CA TYR A 660 -21.42 -0.69 -4.08
C TYR A 660 -22.69 -0.22 -3.35
N SER A 661 -23.31 -1.08 -2.58
CA SER A 661 -24.48 -0.74 -1.76
C SER A 661 -24.11 -0.20 -0.38
N ILE A 662 -22.85 -0.33 0.05
CA ILE A 662 -22.40 0.14 1.36
C ILE A 662 -22.47 1.66 1.39
N THR A 663 -23.45 2.21 2.13
CA THR A 663 -23.71 3.64 2.14
C THR A 663 -23.86 4.14 3.58
N PRO A 664 -22.94 5.00 4.03
CA PRO A 664 -23.07 5.63 5.33
C PRO A 664 -24.12 6.77 5.27
N THR A 665 -24.90 6.85 6.33
CA THR A 665 -25.69 8.01 6.68
C THR A 665 -25.15 8.58 8.01
N ASP A 666 -25.83 9.52 8.63
CA ASP A 666 -25.30 10.15 9.84
C ASP A 666 -24.96 9.14 10.95
N LYS A 667 -25.86 8.18 11.21
CA LYS A 667 -25.68 7.22 12.30
C LYS A 667 -25.75 5.75 11.89
N VAL A 668 -26.22 5.50 10.68
CA VAL A 668 -26.55 4.15 10.21
C VAL A 668 -25.84 3.90 8.88
N VAL A 669 -25.28 2.73 8.73
CA VAL A 669 -24.75 2.24 7.47
C VAL A 669 -25.77 1.27 6.86
N TYR A 670 -26.17 1.54 5.63
CA TYR A 670 -27.04 0.68 4.84
C TYR A 670 -26.21 -0.14 3.86
N PHE A 671 -26.62 -1.38 3.67
CA PHE A 671 -26.00 -2.31 2.74
C PHE A 671 -26.99 -3.39 2.30
N THR A 672 -26.68 -4.13 1.25
CA THR A 672 -27.53 -5.25 0.80
C THR A 672 -26.94 -6.60 1.21
N SER A 673 -27.84 -7.53 1.52
CA SER A 673 -27.52 -8.92 1.80
C SER A 673 -28.55 -9.85 1.10
N GLU A 674 -28.36 -11.15 1.26
CA GLU A 674 -29.37 -12.11 0.79
C GLU A 674 -30.74 -11.94 1.46
N LYS A 675 -30.79 -11.31 2.64
CA LYS A 675 -32.07 -11.02 3.34
C LYS A 675 -32.77 -9.78 2.81
N GLY A 676 -32.08 -8.90 2.09
CA GLY A 676 -32.58 -7.65 1.55
C GLY A 676 -31.72 -6.45 1.90
N LEU A 677 -32.31 -5.27 2.05
CA LEU A 677 -31.66 -4.07 2.52
C LEU A 677 -31.50 -4.16 4.04
N MET A 678 -30.24 -4.03 4.48
CA MET A 678 -29.84 -4.11 5.87
C MET A 678 -29.42 -2.72 6.39
N ALA A 679 -29.46 -2.55 7.68
CA ALA A 679 -28.99 -1.37 8.38
C ALA A 679 -28.20 -1.78 9.63
N THR A 680 -27.06 -1.14 9.90
CA THR A 680 -26.28 -1.30 11.13
C THR A 680 -25.76 0.04 11.63
N SER A 681 -25.75 0.22 12.95
CA SER A 681 -25.17 1.40 13.60
C SER A 681 -23.92 1.06 14.43
N GLY A 682 -23.28 -0.08 14.13
CA GLY A 682 -22.13 -0.58 14.89
C GLY A 682 -22.49 -1.69 15.88
N GLY A 683 -23.77 -2.09 15.91
CA GLY A 683 -24.27 -3.27 16.60
C GLY A 683 -24.76 -4.33 15.62
N GLU A 684 -25.77 -5.09 16.00
CA GLU A 684 -26.38 -6.10 15.14
C GLU A 684 -26.98 -5.47 13.87
N ALA A 685 -26.84 -6.15 12.74
CA ALA A 685 -27.44 -5.72 11.48
C ALA A 685 -28.92 -6.12 11.41
N ILE A 686 -29.78 -5.19 11.06
CA ILE A 686 -31.24 -5.35 11.01
C ILE A 686 -31.71 -5.27 9.56
N CYS A 687 -32.57 -6.21 9.12
CA CYS A 687 -33.22 -6.11 7.83
C CYS A 687 -34.35 -5.07 7.84
N VAL A 688 -34.20 -3.99 7.09
CA VAL A 688 -35.18 -2.89 7.00
C VAL A 688 -36.18 -3.09 5.87
N SER A 689 -35.92 -4.00 4.94
CA SER A 689 -36.79 -4.29 3.81
C SER A 689 -37.61 -5.59 3.95
N GLY A 690 -37.77 -6.10 5.17
CA GLY A 690 -38.53 -7.33 5.41
C GLY A 690 -39.93 -7.32 4.83
N GLN A 691 -40.58 -6.17 4.77
CA GLN A 691 -41.87 -5.96 4.14
C GLN A 691 -41.93 -6.22 2.63
N LEU A 692 -40.77 -6.19 1.93
CA LEU A 692 -40.62 -6.48 0.51
C LEU A 692 -39.97 -7.85 0.23
N SER A 693 -39.86 -8.70 1.23
CA SER A 693 -39.16 -9.98 1.13
C SER A 693 -39.95 -11.09 0.43
N GLY A 694 -41.21 -10.84 0.03
CA GLY A 694 -42.07 -11.81 -0.64
C GLY A 694 -41.53 -12.18 -2.04
N GLY A 695 -41.42 -13.48 -2.31
CA GLY A 695 -40.83 -13.97 -3.57
C GLY A 695 -41.68 -13.79 -4.84
N LYS A 696 -42.84 -13.11 -4.76
CA LYS A 696 -43.70 -12.84 -5.91
C LYS A 696 -43.92 -11.34 -6.06
N ASN A 697 -43.76 -10.82 -7.27
CA ASN A 697 -44.09 -9.45 -7.65
C ASN A 697 -45.60 -9.21 -7.66
N ARG A 698 -46.21 -9.24 -6.51
CA ARG A 698 -47.64 -9.01 -6.41
C ARG A 698 -47.98 -7.54 -6.51
N GLY A 699 -48.73 -7.16 -7.53
CA GLY A 699 -49.16 -5.76 -7.73
C GLY A 699 -48.14 -4.82 -8.38
N LEU A 700 -46.92 -5.29 -8.66
CA LEU A 700 -45.96 -4.54 -9.48
C LEU A 700 -46.22 -4.79 -10.96
N PRO A 701 -45.92 -3.83 -11.84
CA PRO A 701 -45.88 -4.02 -13.29
C PRO A 701 -45.01 -5.24 -13.69
N SER A 702 -45.37 -5.87 -14.79
CA SER A 702 -44.74 -7.16 -15.22
C SER A 702 -43.26 -6.99 -15.64
N ASP A 703 -42.84 -5.80 -15.95
CA ASP A 703 -41.48 -5.41 -16.34
C ASP A 703 -40.58 -5.06 -15.15
N PHE A 704 -41.14 -5.08 -13.94
CA PHE A 704 -40.37 -4.80 -12.73
C PHE A 704 -39.66 -6.04 -12.19
N LEU A 705 -38.41 -5.87 -11.80
CA LEU A 705 -37.63 -6.93 -11.19
C LEU A 705 -38.15 -7.30 -9.79
N PRO A 706 -38.06 -8.55 -9.38
CA PRO A 706 -38.21 -8.92 -7.97
C PRO A 706 -37.25 -8.13 -7.11
N PHE A 707 -37.72 -7.68 -5.94
CA PHE A 707 -36.93 -6.75 -5.11
C PHE A 707 -35.52 -7.28 -4.77
N LYS A 708 -35.39 -8.58 -4.47
CA LYS A 708 -34.08 -9.18 -4.22
C LYS A 708 -33.15 -9.10 -5.43
N THR A 709 -33.65 -9.45 -6.62
CA THR A 709 -32.88 -9.35 -7.87
C THR A 709 -32.55 -7.91 -8.21
N PHE A 710 -33.45 -6.97 -7.88
CA PHE A 710 -33.16 -5.54 -8.01
C PHE A 710 -31.96 -5.09 -7.15
N LEU A 711 -31.84 -5.63 -5.93
CA LEU A 711 -30.74 -5.28 -5.01
C LEU A 711 -29.36 -5.80 -5.43
N GLU A 712 -29.26 -6.86 -6.24
CA GLU A 712 -27.98 -7.47 -6.66
C GLU A 712 -27.05 -6.50 -7.40
N ASN A 713 -27.60 -5.54 -8.14
CA ASN A 713 -26.86 -4.52 -8.92
C ASN A 713 -27.23 -3.11 -8.52
N CYS A 714 -27.61 -2.89 -7.27
CA CYS A 714 -28.08 -1.59 -6.84
C CYS A 714 -26.93 -0.65 -6.48
N LEU A 715 -27.22 0.63 -6.59
CA LEU A 715 -26.44 1.78 -6.10
C LEU A 715 -27.34 2.56 -5.16
N ILE A 716 -26.84 2.97 -4.01
CA ILE A 716 -27.63 3.70 -3.02
C ILE A 716 -27.15 5.13 -2.94
N ALA A 717 -28.08 6.06 -3.16
CA ALA A 717 -27.87 7.49 -3.00
C ALA A 717 -28.60 7.99 -1.75
N TYR A 718 -27.91 8.74 -0.92
CA TYR A 718 -28.47 9.32 0.30
C TYR A 718 -28.89 10.78 0.06
N ASP A 719 -30.20 11.01 0.10
CA ASP A 719 -30.80 12.34 0.11
C ASP A 719 -31.01 12.79 1.57
N TYR A 720 -30.00 13.46 2.12
CA TYR A 720 -29.98 13.79 3.54
C TYR A 720 -31.02 14.86 3.92
N LYS A 721 -31.38 15.81 3.04
CA LYS A 721 -32.39 16.84 3.31
C LYS A 721 -33.79 16.24 3.44
N ALA A 722 -34.09 15.29 2.56
CA ALA A 722 -35.38 14.62 2.58
C ALA A 722 -35.37 13.38 3.52
N SER A 723 -34.22 12.99 4.09
CA SER A 723 -34.04 11.74 4.84
C SER A 723 -34.49 10.50 4.08
N LEU A 724 -34.16 10.45 2.78
CA LEU A 724 -34.52 9.38 1.87
C LEU A 724 -33.29 8.63 1.37
N LEU A 725 -33.38 7.33 1.24
CA LEU A 725 -32.47 6.53 0.42
C LEU A 725 -33.11 6.31 -0.95
N ARG A 726 -32.41 6.67 -2.00
CA ARG A 726 -32.77 6.34 -3.37
C ARG A 726 -31.93 5.18 -3.84
N ILE A 727 -32.57 4.05 -4.10
CA ILE A 727 -31.92 2.80 -4.44
C ILE A 727 -32.10 2.57 -5.93
N PHE A 728 -31.04 2.83 -6.69
CA PHE A 728 -31.03 2.69 -8.15
C PHE A 728 -30.54 1.29 -8.53
N ASN A 729 -30.90 0.84 -9.71
CA ASN A 729 -30.32 -0.34 -10.33
C ASN A 729 -29.81 0.02 -11.73
N LYS A 730 -28.63 -0.48 -12.09
CA LYS A 730 -27.98 -0.19 -13.39
C LYS A 730 -28.76 -0.68 -14.62
N LYS A 731 -29.81 -1.48 -14.42
CA LYS A 731 -30.60 -2.12 -15.49
C LYS A 731 -32.08 -1.69 -15.51
N THR A 732 -32.47 -0.77 -14.66
CA THR A 732 -33.88 -0.33 -14.56
C THR A 732 -34.00 1.18 -14.71
N SER A 733 -35.12 1.61 -15.29
CA SER A 733 -35.48 3.03 -15.41
C SER A 733 -36.28 3.57 -14.23
N TYR A 734 -36.39 2.81 -13.17
CA TYR A 734 -37.02 3.17 -11.91
C TYR A 734 -36.06 2.87 -10.76
N HIS A 735 -36.30 3.50 -9.62
CA HIS A 735 -35.56 3.26 -8.39
C HIS A 735 -36.51 3.15 -7.20
N TYR A 736 -36.11 2.41 -6.19
CA TYR A 736 -36.84 2.40 -4.91
C TYR A 736 -36.43 3.59 -4.07
N VAL A 737 -37.40 4.12 -3.32
CA VAL A 737 -37.21 5.21 -2.37
C VAL A 737 -37.59 4.68 -0.99
N TYR A 738 -36.68 4.79 -0.04
CA TYR A 738 -36.91 4.39 1.34
C TYR A 738 -36.89 5.63 2.23
N ASN A 739 -38.03 5.90 2.89
CA ASN A 739 -38.13 6.93 3.92
C ASN A 739 -37.56 6.36 5.24
N MET A 740 -36.44 6.92 5.67
CA MET A 740 -35.74 6.44 6.86
C MET A 740 -36.48 6.78 8.15
N VAL A 741 -37.30 7.84 8.15
CA VAL A 741 -38.07 8.28 9.33
C VAL A 741 -39.25 7.35 9.56
N ASP A 742 -40.12 7.18 8.54
CA ASP A 742 -41.32 6.38 8.62
C ASP A 742 -41.10 4.90 8.29
N LYS A 743 -39.88 4.52 7.81
CA LYS A 743 -39.48 3.15 7.44
C LYS A 743 -40.31 2.54 6.32
N ILE A 744 -40.64 3.32 5.33
CA ILE A 744 -41.58 2.99 4.24
C ILE A 744 -40.90 3.05 2.90
N PHE A 745 -41.26 2.11 2.03
CA PHE A 745 -40.80 2.06 0.64
C PHE A 745 -41.83 2.59 -0.33
N SER A 746 -41.32 3.25 -1.37
CA SER A 746 -42.05 3.60 -2.57
C SER A 746 -41.15 3.41 -3.80
N ILE A 747 -41.68 3.68 -5.00
CA ILE A 747 -40.93 3.63 -6.27
C ILE A 747 -40.97 5.01 -6.89
N SER A 748 -39.91 5.39 -7.58
CA SER A 748 -39.89 6.57 -8.43
C SER A 748 -39.26 6.26 -9.78
N HIS A 749 -39.66 6.94 -10.80
CA HIS A 749 -39.01 6.88 -12.11
C HIS A 749 -37.70 7.68 -12.10
N ASN A 750 -36.72 7.20 -12.86
CA ASN A 750 -35.49 7.95 -13.04
C ASN A 750 -35.73 9.23 -13.84
N TYR A 751 -36.63 9.14 -14.85
CA TYR A 751 -36.94 10.26 -15.73
C TYR A 751 -38.30 10.13 -16.35
N THR A 752 -38.87 11.26 -16.84
CA THR A 752 -40.26 11.37 -17.36
C THR A 752 -40.52 10.72 -18.69
N SER A 753 -39.55 10.61 -19.60
CA SER A 753 -39.84 10.34 -21.01
C SER A 753 -38.97 9.28 -21.68
N SER A 754 -37.93 8.74 -21.06
CA SER A 754 -37.06 7.76 -21.68
C SER A 754 -36.58 6.70 -20.69
N LYS A 755 -36.23 5.51 -21.21
CA LYS A 755 -35.59 4.47 -20.41
C LYS A 755 -34.16 4.88 -20.15
N ILE A 756 -33.92 5.59 -19.05
CA ILE A 756 -32.61 6.02 -18.59
C ILE A 756 -32.20 5.19 -17.39
N PHE A 757 -30.99 4.62 -17.44
CA PHE A 757 -30.43 3.78 -16.40
C PHE A 757 -29.39 4.53 -15.58
N CYS A 758 -29.32 4.28 -14.28
CA CYS A 758 -28.32 4.87 -13.42
C CYS A 758 -26.94 4.26 -13.74
N ARG A 759 -25.97 5.11 -14.07
CA ARG A 759 -24.59 4.73 -14.32
C ARG A 759 -23.78 4.65 -13.02
N THR A 760 -23.83 5.71 -12.22
CA THR A 760 -23.11 5.82 -10.95
C THR A 760 -23.77 6.80 -9.99
N VAL A 761 -23.40 6.65 -8.72
CA VAL A 761 -23.79 7.54 -7.64
C VAL A 761 -22.53 8.01 -6.93
N ALA A 762 -22.39 9.30 -6.71
CA ALA A 762 -21.33 9.91 -5.92
C ALA A 762 -21.95 10.50 -4.65
N ASN A 763 -21.85 9.76 -3.53
CA ASN A 763 -22.32 10.22 -2.23
C ASN A 763 -21.26 11.15 -1.60
N ASN A 764 -21.32 12.42 -1.88
CA ASN A 764 -20.43 13.45 -1.35
C ASN A 764 -21.24 14.53 -0.62
N TYR A 765 -21.34 14.37 0.69
CA TYR A 765 -22.06 15.33 1.52
C TYR A 765 -21.50 16.75 1.38
N PRO A 766 -22.34 17.81 1.22
CA PRO A 766 -23.81 17.79 1.18
C PRO A 766 -24.42 17.51 -0.20
N ASP A 767 -23.66 17.48 -1.27
CA ASP A 767 -24.12 17.46 -2.65
C ASP A 767 -23.94 16.10 -3.30
N ASN A 768 -24.85 15.19 -3.03
CA ASN A 768 -24.85 13.88 -3.65
C ASN A 768 -25.29 13.95 -5.11
N LEU A 769 -24.54 13.33 -6.01
CA LEU A 769 -24.75 13.36 -7.44
C LEU A 769 -25.14 11.96 -7.95
N VAL A 770 -26.07 11.93 -8.90
CA VAL A 770 -26.47 10.74 -9.64
C VAL A 770 -26.22 10.98 -11.11
N GLN A 771 -25.50 10.09 -11.76
CA GLN A 771 -25.26 10.15 -13.20
C GLN A 771 -26.01 9.02 -13.91
N PHE A 772 -26.62 9.34 -15.03
CA PHE A 772 -27.30 8.40 -15.91
C PHE A 772 -26.49 8.05 -17.16
N ASP A 773 -26.94 7.04 -17.88
CA ASP A 773 -26.25 6.49 -19.07
C ASP A 773 -26.22 7.46 -20.26
N ASP A 774 -27.11 8.43 -20.31
CA ASP A 774 -27.11 9.56 -21.24
C ASP A 774 -26.11 10.68 -20.87
N SER A 775 -25.26 10.45 -19.87
CA SER A 775 -24.30 11.40 -19.32
C SER A 775 -24.91 12.58 -18.55
N SER A 776 -26.23 12.60 -18.35
CA SER A 776 -26.88 13.60 -17.49
C SER A 776 -26.51 13.37 -16.01
N VAL A 777 -26.32 14.44 -15.29
CA VAL A 777 -26.01 14.47 -13.88
C VAL A 777 -27.10 15.23 -13.13
N TYR A 778 -27.55 14.65 -12.04
CA TYR A 778 -28.54 15.22 -11.14
C TYR A 778 -28.00 15.36 -9.74
N SER A 779 -28.38 16.45 -9.07
CA SER A 779 -28.13 16.66 -7.64
C SER A 779 -29.36 16.29 -6.82
N LEU A 780 -29.11 15.65 -5.68
CA LEU A 780 -30.18 15.30 -4.74
C LEU A 780 -30.46 16.43 -3.72
N THR A 781 -29.56 17.39 -3.58
CA THR A 781 -29.53 18.23 -2.38
C THR A 781 -29.47 19.75 -2.61
N ASN A 782 -29.33 20.21 -3.85
CA ASN A 782 -28.95 21.61 -4.08
C ASN A 782 -30.08 22.62 -4.18
N ILE A 783 -31.32 22.25 -4.48
CA ILE A 783 -32.38 23.24 -4.64
C ILE A 783 -33.62 22.80 -3.87
N PRO A 784 -34.11 23.61 -2.91
CA PRO A 784 -35.47 23.44 -2.40
C PRO A 784 -36.42 23.63 -3.56
N LEU A 785 -37.30 22.65 -3.83
CA LEU A 785 -38.39 22.81 -4.75
C LEU A 785 -39.22 23.99 -4.28
N ALA A 786 -39.57 24.89 -5.20
CA ALA A 786 -40.55 25.91 -4.91
C ALA A 786 -41.88 25.21 -4.51
N GLU A 787 -42.59 25.78 -3.53
CA GLU A 787 -43.87 25.23 -3.07
C GLU A 787 -44.85 24.94 -4.22
N ASP A 788 -44.72 25.71 -5.29
CA ASP A 788 -45.57 25.60 -6.49
C ASP A 788 -45.08 24.62 -7.57
N ASP A 789 -43.94 23.96 -7.40
CA ASP A 789 -43.44 23.02 -8.39
C ASP A 789 -44.36 21.80 -8.50
N VAL A 790 -44.91 21.63 -9.70
CA VAL A 790 -45.73 20.44 -10.05
C VAL A 790 -44.78 19.29 -10.36
N ASN A 791 -45.05 18.12 -9.77
CA ASN A 791 -44.41 16.92 -10.19
C ASN A 791 -44.87 16.50 -11.59
N ASP A 792 -44.00 16.54 -12.58
CA ASP A 792 -44.29 16.18 -13.98
C ASP A 792 -44.59 14.69 -14.17
N TYR A 793 -44.43 13.89 -13.12
CA TYR A 793 -44.64 12.44 -13.14
C TYR A 793 -46.05 12.09 -12.68
N ASP A 794 -46.60 11.03 -13.29
CA ASP A 794 -47.82 10.43 -12.79
C ASP A 794 -47.60 9.85 -11.39
N CYS A 795 -48.29 10.36 -10.40
CA CYS A 795 -48.33 9.80 -9.07
C CYS A 795 -49.46 8.77 -9.00
N VAL A 796 -49.09 7.52 -8.72
CA VAL A 796 -50.03 6.40 -8.70
C VAL A 796 -49.81 5.56 -7.45
N MET A 797 -50.90 5.13 -6.82
CA MET A 797 -50.79 4.10 -5.77
C MET A 797 -51.91 3.09 -5.87
N THR A 798 -51.62 1.85 -5.53
CA THR A 798 -52.58 0.74 -5.56
C THR A 798 -52.59 0.03 -4.21
N THR A 799 -53.73 -0.12 -3.62
CA THR A 799 -53.92 -0.84 -2.37
C THR A 799 -53.70 -2.35 -2.52
N ARG A 800 -53.28 -3.01 -1.49
CA ARG A 800 -53.48 -4.45 -1.37
C ARG A 800 -54.97 -4.77 -1.23
N PRO A 801 -55.35 -6.07 -1.28
CA PRO A 801 -56.77 -6.45 -1.11
C PRO A 801 -57.32 -5.95 0.22
N LEU A 802 -58.25 -4.98 0.15
CA LEU A 802 -58.94 -4.40 1.32
C LEU A 802 -60.04 -5.35 1.77
N LYS A 803 -60.06 -5.65 3.05
CA LYS A 803 -61.06 -6.54 3.67
C LYS A 803 -62.23 -5.77 4.30
N LEU A 804 -62.01 -4.53 4.67
CA LEU A 804 -63.00 -3.55 5.18
C LEU A 804 -63.91 -4.19 6.26
N GLY A 805 -63.37 -4.79 7.30
CA GLY A 805 -64.11 -5.39 8.41
C GLY A 805 -64.17 -6.92 8.41
N GLY A 806 -63.87 -7.63 7.31
CA GLY A 806 -63.75 -9.10 7.29
C GLY A 806 -63.69 -9.74 5.91
N SER A 807 -62.88 -10.77 5.76
CA SER A 807 -62.73 -11.51 4.49
C SER A 807 -63.91 -12.47 4.17
N THR A 808 -64.78 -12.72 5.15
CA THR A 808 -65.96 -13.61 4.99
C THR A 808 -67.24 -12.87 4.64
N ILE A 809 -67.24 -11.52 4.79
CA ILE A 809 -68.39 -10.68 4.65
C ILE A 809 -68.47 -10.12 3.23
N LEU A 810 -69.63 -10.31 2.56
CA LEU A 810 -69.92 -9.63 1.30
C LEU A 810 -70.37 -8.18 1.60
N LYS A 811 -69.72 -7.22 0.95
CA LYS A 811 -69.90 -5.78 1.19
C LYS A 811 -70.16 -5.05 -0.14
N SER A 812 -71.04 -4.08 -0.12
CA SER A 812 -71.16 -3.09 -1.21
C SER A 812 -70.58 -1.76 -0.76
N LEU A 813 -69.75 -1.16 -1.58
CA LEU A 813 -69.30 0.23 -1.35
C LEU A 813 -70.49 1.19 -1.56
N ARG A 814 -70.62 2.15 -0.67
CA ARG A 814 -71.71 3.15 -0.65
C ARG A 814 -71.19 4.58 -0.81
N GLY A 815 -69.99 4.83 -0.38
CA GLY A 815 -69.34 6.12 -0.50
C GLY A 815 -67.82 6.00 -0.46
N LEU A 816 -67.16 6.92 -1.14
CA LEU A 816 -65.72 7.10 -1.10
C LEU A 816 -65.45 8.62 -1.10
N LYS A 817 -64.86 9.12 -0.02
CA LYS A 817 -64.46 10.51 0.12
C LYS A 817 -62.96 10.60 0.33
N HIS A 818 -62.31 11.40 -0.44
CA HIS A 818 -60.87 11.65 -0.34
C HIS A 818 -60.56 12.77 0.65
N LEU A 819 -59.52 12.56 1.44
CA LEU A 819 -58.91 13.55 2.32
C LEU A 819 -57.66 14.06 1.63
N PHE A 820 -57.92 15.00 0.71
CA PHE A 820 -56.90 15.55 -0.18
C PHE A 820 -56.79 17.06 0.03
N ASP A 821 -55.63 17.54 0.44
CA ASP A 821 -55.30 18.94 0.65
C ASP A 821 -54.47 19.40 -0.55
N SER A 822 -55.08 20.15 -1.40
CA SER A 822 -54.49 20.69 -2.65
C SER A 822 -55.43 21.77 -3.25
N ASP A 823 -54.84 22.85 -3.68
CA ASP A 823 -55.56 23.94 -4.36
C ASP A 823 -55.90 23.61 -5.82
N ALA A 824 -55.06 22.90 -6.53
CA ALA A 824 -55.23 22.64 -7.97
C ALA A 824 -55.10 21.17 -8.37
N GLY A 825 -54.63 20.33 -7.47
CA GLY A 825 -54.47 18.92 -7.72
C GLY A 825 -55.80 18.17 -7.76
N THR A 826 -55.82 17.07 -8.46
CA THR A 826 -57.00 16.18 -8.54
C THR A 826 -56.60 14.74 -8.26
N VAL A 827 -57.46 14.02 -7.53
CA VAL A 827 -57.33 12.58 -7.29
C VAL A 827 -58.47 11.85 -7.98
N SER A 828 -58.11 10.84 -8.74
CA SER A 828 -59.07 9.89 -9.36
C SER A 828 -58.84 8.48 -8.83
N VAL A 829 -59.89 7.71 -8.69
CA VAL A 829 -59.82 6.33 -8.18
C VAL A 829 -60.54 5.36 -9.07
N THR A 830 -59.88 4.29 -9.44
CA THR A 830 -60.47 3.13 -10.04
C THR A 830 -60.64 2.05 -8.94
N VAL A 831 -61.89 1.52 -8.84
CA VAL A 831 -62.25 0.52 -7.83
C VAL A 831 -62.40 -0.85 -8.48
N TYR A 832 -61.85 -1.87 -7.88
CA TYR A 832 -62.01 -3.28 -8.28
C TYR A 832 -62.61 -4.05 -7.14
N GLY A 833 -63.42 -5.07 -7.50
CA GLY A 833 -64.01 -6.04 -6.56
C GLY A 833 -63.57 -7.46 -6.88
N SER A 834 -63.39 -8.29 -5.85
CA SER A 834 -63.05 -9.72 -5.97
C SER A 834 -63.68 -10.53 -4.85
N ASN A 835 -64.04 -11.78 -5.17
CA ASN A 835 -64.54 -12.74 -4.16
C ASN A 835 -63.45 -13.72 -3.68
N ASN A 836 -62.39 -13.89 -4.40
CA ASN A 836 -61.29 -14.80 -4.10
C ASN A 836 -59.94 -14.11 -3.85
N GLY A 837 -59.87 -12.78 -4.03
CA GLY A 837 -58.63 -12.00 -3.90
C GLY A 837 -57.64 -12.17 -5.07
N LYS A 838 -58.01 -12.91 -6.10
CA LYS A 838 -57.16 -13.18 -7.28
C LYS A 838 -57.73 -12.58 -8.56
N ASP A 839 -59.04 -12.85 -8.81
CA ASP A 839 -59.73 -12.39 -10.03
C ASP A 839 -60.44 -11.08 -9.71
N TRP A 840 -60.02 -10.02 -10.39
CA TRP A 840 -60.45 -8.66 -10.14
C TRP A 840 -61.34 -8.14 -11.24
N VAL A 841 -62.46 -7.59 -10.86
CA VAL A 841 -63.44 -6.98 -11.80
C VAL A 841 -63.49 -5.46 -11.53
N LYS A 842 -63.25 -4.65 -12.55
CA LYS A 842 -63.38 -3.19 -12.48
C LYS A 842 -64.85 -2.83 -12.26
N LEU A 843 -65.09 -1.97 -11.28
CA LEU A 843 -66.44 -1.51 -10.93
C LEU A 843 -66.75 -0.20 -11.67
N ASN A 844 -67.84 -0.26 -12.49
CA ASN A 844 -68.35 0.94 -13.19
C ASN A 844 -69.23 1.80 -12.28
N SER A 845 -69.70 1.27 -11.15
CA SER A 845 -70.51 1.94 -10.15
C SER A 845 -70.23 1.43 -8.74
N LEU A 846 -70.13 2.32 -7.75
CA LEU A 846 -69.90 1.99 -6.33
C LEU A 846 -71.11 1.21 -5.73
N PHE A 847 -72.30 1.40 -6.25
CA PHE A 847 -73.54 0.78 -5.72
C PHE A 847 -73.88 -0.60 -6.30
N GLY A 848 -72.93 -1.25 -6.93
CA GLY A 848 -73.12 -2.47 -7.65
C GLY A 848 -73.16 -3.77 -6.78
N LYS A 849 -72.77 -4.88 -7.39
CA LYS A 849 -72.66 -6.18 -6.80
C LYS A 849 -71.79 -6.21 -5.54
N PRO A 850 -72.18 -6.95 -4.49
CA PRO A 850 -71.32 -7.08 -3.29
C PRO A 850 -70.12 -8.00 -3.53
N TRP A 851 -68.99 -7.63 -2.89
CA TRP A 851 -67.73 -8.30 -3.01
C TRP A 851 -67.11 -8.57 -1.64
N LYS A 852 -66.20 -9.54 -1.51
CA LYS A 852 -65.46 -9.84 -0.28
C LYS A 852 -64.28 -8.90 -0.14
N TYR A 853 -63.56 -8.65 -1.25
CA TYR A 853 -62.36 -7.84 -1.30
C TYR A 853 -62.51 -6.70 -2.25
N PHE A 854 -61.88 -5.57 -1.94
CA PHE A 854 -61.77 -4.43 -2.83
C PHE A 854 -60.30 -4.06 -3.08
N LYS A 855 -60.01 -3.48 -4.23
CA LYS A 855 -58.72 -2.91 -4.55
C LYS A 855 -58.97 -1.51 -5.15
N LEU A 856 -58.22 -0.54 -4.63
CA LEU A 856 -58.29 0.84 -5.06
C LEU A 856 -57.00 1.22 -5.77
N GLU A 857 -57.09 1.81 -6.93
CA GLU A 857 -56.01 2.37 -7.72
C GLU A 857 -56.24 3.88 -7.84
N TYR A 858 -55.37 4.63 -7.18
CA TYR A 858 -55.40 6.08 -7.14
C TYR A 858 -54.46 6.68 -8.19
N SER A 859 -54.89 7.69 -8.87
CA SER A 859 -54.06 8.48 -9.80
C SER A 859 -54.24 9.96 -9.44
N PHE A 860 -53.11 10.60 -9.22
CA PHE A 860 -53.06 12.04 -8.86
C PHE A 860 -52.52 12.83 -10.04
N LYS A 861 -53.13 13.95 -10.31
CA LYS A 861 -52.69 14.90 -11.34
C LYS A 861 -52.48 16.29 -10.74
N ASN A 862 -51.51 17.03 -11.26
CA ASN A 862 -51.07 18.33 -10.77
C ASN A 862 -50.75 18.31 -9.28
N PHE A 863 -50.07 17.27 -8.82
CA PHE A 863 -49.73 17.06 -7.44
C PHE A 863 -48.44 17.83 -7.13
N LYS A 864 -48.60 18.96 -6.41
CA LYS A 864 -47.48 19.84 -6.04
C LYS A 864 -46.74 19.36 -4.83
N ALA A 865 -45.55 19.93 -4.58
CA ALA A 865 -44.74 19.61 -3.40
C ALA A 865 -45.44 19.99 -2.08
N SER A 866 -46.32 21.02 -2.11
CA SER A 866 -47.14 21.43 -0.97
C SER A 866 -48.38 20.59 -0.72
N ASP A 867 -48.80 19.80 -1.69
CA ASP A 867 -50.03 19.03 -1.59
C ASP A 867 -49.84 17.74 -0.78
N SER A 868 -50.91 17.33 -0.11
CA SER A 868 -50.89 16.09 0.69
C SER A 868 -52.19 15.31 0.57
N PHE A 869 -52.10 14.01 0.78
CA PHE A 869 -53.20 13.08 0.76
C PHE A 869 -53.23 12.25 2.04
N ALA A 870 -54.13 12.60 2.96
CA ALA A 870 -54.26 11.92 4.26
C ALA A 870 -54.95 10.55 4.19
N GLY A 871 -55.59 10.25 3.03
CA GLY A 871 -56.26 8.98 2.81
C GLY A 871 -57.70 9.11 2.28
N SER A 872 -58.49 8.08 2.49
CA SER A 872 -59.88 8.04 2.04
C SER A 872 -60.83 7.49 3.11
N ILE A 873 -62.00 8.11 3.24
CA ILE A 873 -63.08 7.58 4.05
C ILE A 873 -63.93 6.70 3.15
N ILE A 874 -64.05 5.44 3.50
CA ILE A 874 -64.85 4.43 2.79
C ILE A 874 -66.11 4.12 3.58
N GLU A 875 -67.25 4.17 2.94
CA GLU A 875 -68.52 3.75 3.48
C GLU A 875 -68.93 2.43 2.86
N THR A 876 -69.13 1.39 3.67
CA THR A 876 -69.55 0.09 3.23
C THR A 876 -70.84 -0.32 3.87
N GLN A 877 -71.59 -1.15 3.17
CA GLN A 877 -72.78 -1.81 3.68
C GLN A 877 -72.58 -3.30 3.63
N SER A 878 -72.57 -3.97 4.76
CA SER A 878 -72.56 -5.43 4.86
C SER A 878 -73.82 -6.02 4.27
N ARG A 879 -73.68 -7.00 3.41
CA ARG A 879 -74.79 -7.62 2.67
C ARG A 879 -75.16 -9.00 3.23
N ARG A 880 -74.17 -9.82 3.46
CA ARG A 880 -74.32 -11.23 3.82
C ARG A 880 -73.02 -11.81 4.33
N GLU A 881 -73.07 -12.61 5.37
CA GLU A 881 -71.96 -13.49 5.76
C GLU A 881 -71.89 -14.69 4.83
N ASP A 882 -70.71 -15.06 4.43
CA ASP A 882 -70.53 -16.32 3.68
C ASP A 882 -70.58 -17.44 4.72
N LYS A 883 -71.68 -18.27 4.64
CA LYS A 883 -71.74 -19.46 5.46
C LYS A 883 -70.64 -20.42 5.03
N ILE A 884 -69.64 -20.66 5.87
CA ILE A 884 -68.71 -21.76 5.70
C ILE A 884 -69.53 -23.05 5.69
N ARG A 885 -69.57 -23.75 4.55
CA ARG A 885 -70.11 -25.08 4.43
C ARG A 885 -69.06 -26.10 4.76
#